data_175b672c200fbc06cafb14cadf42af94
#
_entry.id   175b672c200fbc06cafb14cadf42af94
#
_cell.length_a   1.000
_cell.length_b   1.000
_cell.length_c   1.000
_cell.angle_alpha   90.00
_cell.angle_beta   90.00
_cell.angle_gamma   90.00
#
_symmetry.space_group_name_H-M   'P 1'
#
loop_
_entity.id
_entity.type
_entity.pdbx_description
1 polymer ?
#
loop_
_entity_poly.entity_id
_entity_poly.type
_entity_poly.pdbx_seq_one_letter_code
_entity_poly.pdbx_strand_id
1 'polypeptide(L)'
;MQTSTSPHRPGLGWRQWTLLLLALPWLFHFQPKPAPTPLDNKAFFLPELYISSENVPLGDILDRLPNAAAWRAFLQRHPDFFVYIDPRSGTPTNIIGPVPLIPGTGVGNRITLADLSGALHRPVSAVTPDVVGDLVLRFIHRHSDILAIDVTQLGPPRVTQVTDYLWQVHIPQVFEGIPVRYGRVLATINHGNLVLIGTETWGNVQIDAKPRISADAALQAGWDYIGGRQPKDVIVERPRLEIVPIAPPVWQKGEAFAGPVGQGYGHRLVWAWVFQRPPDPARWEVLVDAHTGTVIAFQDINHYVKKKIVGGVYPLTSTEVCPSADRCGTMQSGWPMPFADTGLPAPNNFTNSAGLFEYTGGTVTTTLSGKYVKISDTCGAISESSSTGDIDLAGTNGQHDCTVPSGHSAGDTAAARSCFYEVNKLAEMARGWLPTNTWLQSQLTANVNINNTCNAFWDGTTINFYRSGGGCRNTGEIAAVFDHEWGHGLDDNDANGTISNSGEAYADIVAIYRLQTSCVGYGFFWTLNRGCGQTADGTGYNANESQTGTHCDLDCSGVRDADWAKHADQTPDTPQNFVCVHCNTGSGPCGRQVHCAAAPVRQAAWDLVARDLQSAPFNMDSNTAFIVGNKLFYQGSGNVGAWHACTCPSSSDGCGATNGYMQWLAADDDNGNLNDGTPHMTAIYAAYNRHNIACSTPTPQNSGCSGGPTGAPTVTATPGNNQVALSWTAVPNASKYWVFRTEGHAGCNFGKTLIGTVTTTSFTDTEVANGRQYCYVVMAVGTSDACFGPASSCNCVTPAPGPQAEWTGQVIQDSCPSGGPGNGNGVIEPGEVVVLPVTLTNTG
;
A
#
# COMPACT_ATOMS: atom_id res chain seq x y z
N MET A 1 -11.41 58.45 -41.75
CA MET A 1 -12.59 59.34 -41.98
C MET A 1 -13.59 58.89 -40.95
N GLN A 2 -13.70 59.64 -39.91
CA GLN A 2 -14.81 60.46 -39.48
C GLN A 2 -16.05 59.67 -39.13
N THR A 3 -16.69 59.76 -38.00
CA THR A 3 -16.85 60.65 -36.86
C THR A 3 -18.15 60.20 -36.19
N SER A 4 -18.13 60.02 -34.87
CA SER A 4 -18.93 60.70 -33.83
C SER A 4 -20.48 60.56 -34.05
N THR A 5 -21.33 60.46 -33.06
CA THR A 5 -21.54 61.17 -31.81
C THR A 5 -22.72 60.56 -31.04
N SER A 6 -22.66 60.54 -29.74
CA SER A 6 -23.82 60.63 -28.83
C SER A 6 -24.46 62.02 -28.95
N PRO A 7 -25.67 62.33 -28.47
CA PRO A 7 -26.00 62.34 -27.04
C PRO A 7 -27.53 62.27 -26.65
N HIS A 8 -27.76 62.37 -25.35
CA HIS A 8 -28.78 63.03 -24.55
C HIS A 8 -30.01 62.27 -24.01
N ARG A 9 -30.00 62.22 -22.65
CA ARG A 9 -31.23 62.23 -21.80
C ARG A 9 -31.98 63.55 -21.94
N PRO A 10 -33.29 63.68 -21.52
CA PRO A 10 -33.69 63.71 -20.13
C PRO A 10 -35.15 63.27 -19.86
N GLY A 11 -35.49 63.11 -18.56
CA GLY A 11 -36.65 63.73 -17.95
C GLY A 11 -37.51 62.93 -16.98
N LEU A 12 -37.53 63.37 -15.74
CA LEU A 12 -38.35 62.95 -14.63
C LEU A 12 -39.84 62.78 -14.85
N GLY A 13 -40.47 61.85 -14.12
CA GLY A 13 -41.89 61.83 -13.84
C GLY A 13 -42.23 61.01 -12.62
N TRP A 14 -42.68 61.64 -11.58
CA TRP A 14 -43.03 61.14 -10.24
C TRP A 14 -44.44 60.51 -10.18
N ARG A 15 -44.56 59.55 -9.18
CA ARG A 15 -45.79 59.10 -8.48
C ARG A 15 -46.53 57.85 -9.02
N GLN A 16 -46.36 56.73 -8.24
CA GLN A 16 -47.52 56.18 -7.47
C GLN A 16 -47.00 55.10 -6.53
N TRP A 17 -47.32 55.23 -5.26
CA TRP A 17 -47.10 54.22 -4.21
C TRP A 17 -48.16 53.13 -4.40
N THR A 18 -47.72 51.91 -4.55
CA THR A 18 -48.55 50.74 -4.30
C THR A 18 -47.80 49.82 -3.37
N LEU A 19 -48.33 49.65 -2.20
CA LEU A 19 -47.92 48.68 -1.22
C LEU A 19 -47.99 47.27 -1.82
N LEU A 20 -46.86 46.65 -2.07
CA LEU A 20 -46.80 45.21 -2.28
C LEU A 20 -46.13 44.58 -1.04
N LEU A 21 -46.95 43.86 -0.27
CA LEU A 21 -46.51 42.94 0.76
C LEU A 21 -45.47 41.97 0.17
N LEU A 22 -44.22 42.19 0.51
CA LEU A 22 -43.17 41.21 0.31
C LEU A 22 -43.38 40.01 1.24
N ALA A 23 -44.04 38.97 0.72
CA ALA A 23 -43.85 37.61 1.25
C ALA A 23 -42.42 37.19 0.96
N LEU A 24 -41.51 37.31 1.95
CA LEU A 24 -40.25 36.67 1.93
C LEU A 24 -40.47 35.14 1.94
N PRO A 25 -40.07 34.43 0.89
CA PRO A 25 -39.94 32.99 1.05
C PRO A 25 -38.80 32.75 2.04
N TRP A 26 -39.11 32.16 3.16
CA TRP A 26 -38.14 31.50 4.01
C TRP A 26 -37.47 30.42 3.17
N LEU A 27 -36.36 30.76 2.51
CA LEU A 27 -35.40 29.79 2.03
C LEU A 27 -34.80 29.12 3.26
N PHE A 28 -35.42 28.02 3.68
CA PHE A 28 -34.74 27.03 4.48
C PHE A 28 -33.51 26.61 3.68
N HIS A 29 -32.34 27.15 4.04
CA HIS A 29 -31.07 26.55 3.68
C HIS A 29 -31.06 25.20 4.36
N PHE A 30 -31.51 24.18 3.66
CA PHE A 30 -31.09 22.81 3.96
C PHE A 30 -29.59 22.79 3.72
N GLN A 31 -28.82 23.03 4.76
CA GLN A 31 -27.45 22.58 4.75
C GLN A 31 -27.52 21.06 4.56
N PRO A 32 -26.89 20.48 3.54
CA PRO A 32 -26.82 19.04 3.45
C PRO A 32 -26.21 18.55 4.77
N LYS A 33 -26.91 17.65 5.44
CA LYS A 33 -26.40 16.98 6.63
C LYS A 33 -24.99 16.45 6.28
N PRO A 34 -23.95 16.73 7.05
CA PRO A 34 -22.62 16.19 6.75
C PRO A 34 -22.76 14.70 6.51
N ALA A 35 -22.08 14.20 5.48
CA ALA A 35 -22.06 12.76 5.19
C ALA A 35 -21.71 12.01 6.50
N PRO A 36 -22.41 10.91 6.84
CA PRO A 36 -22.06 10.16 8.04
C PRO A 36 -20.60 9.80 7.95
N THR A 37 -19.84 10.15 8.99
CA THR A 37 -18.42 9.77 9.12
C THR A 37 -18.37 8.25 9.03
N PRO A 38 -17.53 7.65 8.17
CA PRO A 38 -17.39 6.19 8.12
C PRO A 38 -17.11 5.64 9.52
N LEU A 39 -17.71 4.51 9.87
CA LEU A 39 -17.51 3.90 11.18
C LEU A 39 -16.08 3.35 11.36
N ASP A 40 -15.31 3.22 10.27
CA ASP A 40 -13.90 2.79 10.27
C ASP A 40 -13.02 3.60 11.20
N ASN A 41 -13.22 4.92 11.27
CA ASN A 41 -12.47 5.78 12.18
C ASN A 41 -12.85 5.61 13.66
N LYS A 42 -13.90 4.84 13.95
CA LYS A 42 -14.32 4.43 15.27
C LYS A 42 -13.83 3.03 15.65
N ALA A 43 -13.31 2.27 14.66
CA ALA A 43 -12.81 0.93 14.91
C ALA A 43 -11.67 0.96 15.94
N PHE A 44 -11.75 0.10 16.93
CA PHE A 44 -10.70 -0.10 17.91
C PHE A 44 -10.81 -1.47 18.56
N PHE A 45 -9.71 -1.90 19.12
CA PHE A 45 -9.59 -3.14 19.87
C PHE A 45 -8.60 -2.90 21.00
N LEU A 46 -9.00 -3.10 22.25
CA LEU A 46 -8.09 -2.85 23.37
C LEU A 46 -6.84 -3.74 23.26
N PRO A 47 -5.62 -3.21 23.53
CA PRO A 47 -4.39 -3.98 23.40
C PRO A 47 -4.38 -5.29 24.20
N GLU A 48 -5.03 -5.33 25.35
CA GLU A 48 -5.14 -6.51 26.20
C GLU A 48 -5.92 -7.67 25.57
N LEU A 49 -6.73 -7.41 24.54
CA LEU A 49 -7.48 -8.42 23.79
C LEU A 49 -6.62 -9.08 22.68
N TYR A 50 -5.44 -8.53 22.38
CA TYR A 50 -4.48 -9.13 21.45
C TYR A 50 -3.66 -10.21 22.15
N ILE A 51 -4.26 -11.35 22.36
CA ILE A 51 -3.64 -12.47 23.05
C ILE A 51 -3.70 -13.73 22.20
N SER A 52 -2.61 -14.48 22.17
CA SER A 52 -2.49 -15.77 21.48
C SER A 52 -1.62 -16.70 22.27
N SER A 53 -1.79 -18.00 22.06
CA SER A 53 -0.90 -19.02 22.61
C SER A 53 0.50 -18.91 22.04
N GLU A 54 1.50 -19.22 22.85
CA GLU A 54 2.89 -19.34 22.46
C GLU A 54 3.31 -20.82 22.46
N ASN A 55 4.19 -21.22 21.54
CA ASN A 55 4.66 -22.58 21.40
C ASN A 55 6.13 -22.68 21.88
N VAL A 56 6.34 -22.91 23.17
CA VAL A 56 7.68 -23.09 23.74
C VAL A 56 7.98 -24.58 23.91
N PRO A 57 9.10 -25.11 23.38
CA PRO A 57 9.47 -26.50 23.60
C PRO A 57 9.49 -26.85 25.10
N LEU A 58 8.91 -27.97 25.48
CA LEU A 58 8.83 -28.37 26.91
C LEU A 58 10.21 -28.38 27.61
N GLY A 59 11.27 -28.76 26.90
CA GLY A 59 12.64 -28.79 27.44
C GLY A 59 13.12 -27.43 27.92
N ASP A 60 12.68 -26.35 27.26
CA ASP A 60 13.12 -24.97 27.57
C ASP A 60 12.37 -24.37 28.77
N ILE A 61 11.22 -24.94 29.15
CA ILE A 61 10.35 -24.39 30.19
C ILE A 61 10.07 -25.37 31.36
N LEU A 62 10.47 -26.62 31.23
CA LEU A 62 10.08 -27.71 32.13
C LEU A 62 10.31 -27.39 33.62
N ASP A 63 11.48 -26.82 33.96
CA ASP A 63 11.81 -26.52 35.37
C ASP A 63 11.01 -25.35 35.95
N ARG A 64 10.32 -24.59 35.11
CA ARG A 64 9.46 -23.47 35.50
C ARG A 64 8.00 -23.90 35.66
N LEU A 65 7.64 -25.10 35.23
CA LEU A 65 6.27 -25.61 35.28
C LEU A 65 5.92 -26.13 36.70
N PRO A 66 4.75 -25.78 37.24
CA PRO A 66 4.33 -26.31 38.55
C PRO A 66 4.14 -27.83 38.54
N ASN A 67 3.84 -28.43 37.40
CA ASN A 67 3.64 -29.87 37.18
C ASN A 67 4.87 -30.58 36.52
N ALA A 68 6.07 -30.02 36.65
CA ALA A 68 7.29 -30.57 36.05
C ALA A 68 7.51 -32.05 36.40
N ALA A 69 7.18 -32.48 37.61
CA ALA A 69 7.33 -33.90 38.05
C ALA A 69 6.42 -34.84 37.24
N ALA A 70 5.16 -34.42 36.96
CA ALA A 70 4.26 -35.19 36.13
C ALA A 70 4.76 -35.30 34.69
N TRP A 71 5.26 -34.19 34.13
CA TRP A 71 5.87 -34.19 32.79
C TRP A 71 7.07 -35.10 32.70
N ARG A 72 7.99 -35.09 33.67
CA ARG A 72 9.15 -36.00 33.69
C ARG A 72 8.70 -37.46 33.72
N ALA A 73 7.68 -37.80 34.56
CA ALA A 73 7.13 -39.14 34.61
C ALA A 73 6.43 -39.54 33.31
N PHE A 74 5.78 -38.59 32.60
CA PHE A 74 5.17 -38.84 31.31
C PHE A 74 6.23 -39.12 30.24
N LEU A 75 7.24 -38.27 30.09
CA LEU A 75 8.32 -38.42 29.12
C LEU A 75 9.17 -39.67 29.37
N GLN A 76 9.36 -40.07 30.60
CA GLN A 76 10.03 -41.35 30.91
C GLN A 76 9.30 -42.56 30.33
N ARG A 77 7.96 -42.50 30.28
CA ARG A 77 7.14 -43.55 29.68
C ARG A 77 6.98 -43.41 28.18
N HIS A 78 7.16 -42.18 27.67
CA HIS A 78 6.94 -41.80 26.29
C HIS A 78 8.15 -40.97 25.77
N PRO A 79 9.32 -41.58 25.62
CA PRO A 79 10.56 -40.83 25.30
C PRO A 79 10.58 -40.21 23.91
N ASP A 80 9.73 -40.70 22.98
CA ASP A 80 9.63 -40.24 21.59
C ASP A 80 8.57 -39.18 21.37
N PHE A 81 7.98 -38.65 22.48
CA PHE A 81 6.99 -37.60 22.35
C PHE A 81 7.63 -36.22 22.33
N PHE A 82 7.09 -35.34 21.46
CA PHE A 82 7.43 -33.93 21.42
C PHE A 82 6.29 -33.10 22.02
N VAL A 83 6.64 -32.11 22.84
CA VAL A 83 5.64 -31.30 23.56
C VAL A 83 6.02 -29.84 23.47
N TYR A 84 5.03 -29.01 23.18
CA TYR A 84 5.09 -27.55 23.24
C TYR A 84 4.11 -27.03 24.30
N ILE A 85 4.55 -26.03 25.05
CA ILE A 85 3.78 -25.44 26.15
C ILE A 85 3.50 -23.95 25.86
N ASP A 86 2.32 -23.50 26.19
CA ASP A 86 2.06 -22.06 26.30
C ASP A 86 2.51 -21.60 27.71
N PRO A 87 3.54 -20.75 27.82
CA PRO A 87 3.98 -20.23 29.12
C PRO A 87 2.93 -19.35 29.81
N ARG A 88 1.97 -18.78 29.05
CA ARG A 88 0.87 -17.96 29.61
C ARG A 88 -0.04 -18.78 30.50
N SER A 89 -0.38 -19.97 30.07
CA SER A 89 -1.26 -20.88 30.83
C SER A 89 -0.55 -22.04 31.55
N GLY A 90 0.65 -22.39 31.06
CA GLY A 90 1.33 -23.63 31.49
C GLY A 90 0.70 -24.89 30.88
N THR A 91 -0.26 -24.76 29.95
CA THR A 91 -0.91 -25.88 29.27
C THR A 91 -0.14 -26.28 28.00
N PRO A 92 -0.16 -27.53 27.56
CA PRO A 92 0.42 -27.92 26.29
C PRO A 92 -0.39 -27.39 25.12
N THR A 93 0.25 -26.66 24.24
CA THR A 93 -0.32 -26.29 22.93
C THR A 93 -0.26 -27.45 21.96
N ASN A 94 0.68 -28.37 22.15
CA ASN A 94 0.74 -29.59 21.36
C ASN A 94 1.50 -30.71 22.11
N ILE A 95 0.93 -31.90 22.07
CA ILE A 95 1.58 -33.17 22.44
C ILE A 95 1.56 -34.03 21.18
N ILE A 96 2.73 -34.36 20.65
CA ILE A 96 2.93 -35.08 19.41
C ILE A 96 3.43 -36.49 19.74
N GLY A 97 2.68 -37.51 19.40
CA GLY A 97 3.10 -38.90 19.61
C GLY A 97 1.95 -39.88 19.38
N PRO A 98 2.26 -41.13 19.09
CA PRO A 98 1.24 -42.12 18.74
C PRO A 98 0.60 -42.74 20.00
N VAL A 99 -0.60 -42.34 20.37
CA VAL A 99 -1.41 -42.96 21.44
C VAL A 99 -2.54 -43.80 20.85
N PRO A 100 -2.53 -45.13 20.89
CA PRO A 100 -3.66 -45.95 20.43
C PRO A 100 -4.94 -45.53 21.16
N LEU A 101 -5.98 -45.14 20.39
CA LEU A 101 -7.25 -44.63 20.93
C LEU A 101 -8.48 -45.38 20.43
N ILE A 102 -8.53 -45.66 19.16
CA ILE A 102 -9.60 -46.41 18.47
C ILE A 102 -9.01 -47.50 17.59
N PRO A 103 -9.76 -48.55 17.18
CA PRO A 103 -9.26 -49.54 16.22
C PRO A 103 -8.71 -48.88 14.96
N GLY A 104 -7.52 -49.32 14.53
CA GLY A 104 -6.87 -48.79 13.33
C GLY A 104 -5.52 -49.42 13.05
N THR A 105 -4.88 -49.03 11.97
CA THR A 105 -3.61 -49.55 11.45
C THR A 105 -2.36 -48.78 11.90
N GLY A 106 -2.54 -47.80 12.80
CA GLY A 106 -1.46 -46.96 13.29
C GLY A 106 -0.39 -47.76 14.03
N VAL A 107 0.83 -47.21 14.09
CA VAL A 107 1.98 -47.85 14.75
C VAL A 107 1.64 -48.20 16.18
N GLY A 108 1.86 -49.43 16.57
CA GLY A 108 1.59 -49.94 17.93
C GLY A 108 0.14 -50.12 18.31
N ASN A 109 -0.81 -49.80 17.42
CA ASN A 109 -2.24 -49.89 17.71
C ASN A 109 -2.72 -51.37 17.68
N ARG A 110 -3.33 -51.76 18.78
CA ARG A 110 -3.98 -53.09 18.92
C ARG A 110 -5.40 -52.96 19.51
N ILE A 111 -5.94 -51.77 19.53
CA ILE A 111 -7.25 -51.48 20.12
C ILE A 111 -8.36 -52.21 19.31
N THR A 112 -9.28 -52.79 20.04
CA THR A 112 -10.45 -53.46 19.48
C THR A 112 -11.74 -52.79 19.97
N LEU A 113 -12.89 -53.07 19.33
CA LEU A 113 -14.21 -52.59 19.81
C LEU A 113 -14.57 -53.12 21.22
N ALA A 114 -14.03 -54.30 21.63
CA ALA A 114 -14.19 -54.80 23.00
C ALA A 114 -13.45 -53.93 24.00
N ASP A 115 -12.25 -53.47 23.65
CA ASP A 115 -11.47 -52.54 24.50
C ASP A 115 -12.21 -51.22 24.67
N LEU A 116 -12.83 -50.70 23.60
CA LEU A 116 -13.65 -49.48 23.67
C LEU A 116 -14.87 -49.68 24.58
N SER A 117 -15.53 -50.83 24.49
CA SER A 117 -16.70 -51.17 25.35
C SER A 117 -16.28 -51.24 26.82
N GLY A 118 -15.10 -51.78 27.09
CA GLY A 118 -14.52 -51.80 28.44
C GLY A 118 -14.12 -50.37 28.93
N ALA A 119 -13.49 -49.60 28.07
CA ALA A 119 -13.10 -48.25 28.40
C ALA A 119 -14.28 -47.28 28.68
N LEU A 120 -15.37 -47.42 27.94
CA LEU A 120 -16.54 -46.54 28.07
C LEU A 120 -17.65 -47.11 28.98
N HIS A 121 -17.47 -48.33 29.53
CA HIS A 121 -18.43 -48.99 30.34
C HIS A 121 -19.82 -49.12 29.70
N ARG A 122 -19.87 -49.19 28.36
CA ARG A 122 -21.07 -49.41 27.55
C ARG A 122 -20.74 -50.23 26.29
N PRO A 123 -21.68 -50.97 25.71
CA PRO A 123 -21.44 -51.67 24.46
C PRO A 123 -21.07 -50.71 23.32
N VAL A 124 -19.99 -51.00 22.60
CA VAL A 124 -19.53 -50.28 21.43
C VAL A 124 -19.46 -51.26 20.24
N SER A 125 -20.36 -51.13 19.27
CA SER A 125 -20.40 -51.98 18.08
C SER A 125 -19.72 -51.35 16.85
N ALA A 126 -19.50 -50.01 16.87
CA ALA A 126 -18.83 -49.27 15.82
C ALA A 126 -18.13 -48.04 16.41
N VAL A 127 -17.11 -47.51 15.72
CA VAL A 127 -16.51 -46.23 15.99
C VAL A 127 -17.42 -45.15 15.43
N THR A 128 -17.99 -44.32 16.30
CA THR A 128 -18.88 -43.21 15.94
C THR A 128 -18.28 -41.92 16.47
N PRO A 129 -18.69 -40.71 15.98
CA PRO A 129 -18.25 -39.42 16.52
C PRO A 129 -18.39 -39.34 18.05
N ASP A 130 -19.50 -39.81 18.62
CA ASP A 130 -19.73 -39.82 20.08
C ASP A 130 -18.69 -40.69 20.81
N VAL A 131 -18.40 -41.87 20.26
CA VAL A 131 -17.38 -42.77 20.83
C VAL A 131 -16.00 -42.13 20.82
N VAL A 132 -15.63 -41.46 19.72
CA VAL A 132 -14.36 -40.79 19.61
C VAL A 132 -14.28 -39.60 20.59
N GLY A 133 -15.34 -38.78 20.66
CA GLY A 133 -15.43 -37.67 21.62
C GLY A 133 -15.28 -38.10 23.06
N ASP A 134 -16.02 -39.18 23.48
CA ASP A 134 -15.93 -39.73 24.83
C ASP A 134 -14.52 -40.25 25.18
N LEU A 135 -13.84 -40.87 24.20
CA LEU A 135 -12.49 -41.40 24.40
C LEU A 135 -11.46 -40.27 24.53
N VAL A 136 -11.61 -39.20 23.77
CA VAL A 136 -10.73 -38.00 23.89
C VAL A 136 -10.99 -37.30 25.22
N LEU A 137 -12.23 -37.10 25.64
CA LEU A 137 -12.54 -36.58 26.99
C LEU A 137 -11.94 -37.46 28.08
N ARG A 138 -12.07 -38.79 27.97
CA ARG A 138 -11.43 -39.73 28.92
C ARG A 138 -9.89 -39.59 28.96
N PHE A 139 -9.27 -39.42 27.79
CA PHE A 139 -7.83 -39.14 27.72
C PHE A 139 -7.47 -37.87 28.49
N ILE A 140 -8.23 -36.77 28.25
CA ILE A 140 -8.02 -35.49 28.93
C ILE A 140 -8.17 -35.62 30.43
N HIS A 141 -9.24 -36.23 30.89
CA HIS A 141 -9.45 -36.43 32.33
C HIS A 141 -8.32 -37.25 32.98
N ARG A 142 -7.83 -38.31 32.28
CA ARG A 142 -6.76 -39.17 32.79
C ARG A 142 -5.40 -38.47 32.86
N HIS A 143 -5.19 -37.48 32.03
CA HIS A 143 -3.93 -36.73 31.89
C HIS A 143 -4.05 -35.27 32.30
N SER A 144 -5.06 -34.93 33.09
CA SER A 144 -5.29 -33.55 33.56
C SER A 144 -4.13 -32.97 34.36
N ASP A 145 -3.29 -33.81 34.95
CA ASP A 145 -2.06 -33.47 35.65
C ASP A 145 -0.99 -32.84 34.75
N ILE A 146 -0.86 -33.35 33.52
CA ILE A 146 0.10 -32.78 32.53
C ILE A 146 -0.57 -31.70 31.67
N LEU A 147 -1.87 -31.83 31.38
CA LEU A 147 -2.60 -30.87 30.56
C LEU A 147 -2.83 -29.53 31.30
N ALA A 148 -2.79 -29.52 32.65
CA ALA A 148 -2.98 -28.36 33.50
C ALA A 148 -4.30 -27.57 33.23
N ILE A 149 -5.32 -28.24 32.72
CA ILE A 149 -6.64 -27.65 32.42
C ILE A 149 -7.65 -27.98 33.50
N ASP A 150 -8.54 -27.04 33.78
CA ASP A 150 -9.71 -27.31 34.58
C ASP A 150 -10.74 -28.07 33.74
N VAL A 151 -10.85 -29.36 33.99
CA VAL A 151 -11.74 -30.26 33.21
C VAL A 151 -13.24 -29.92 33.38
N THR A 152 -13.61 -29.13 34.39
CA THR A 152 -15.00 -28.66 34.57
C THR A 152 -15.36 -27.57 33.58
N GLN A 153 -14.38 -27.01 32.90
CA GLN A 153 -14.55 -25.98 31.88
C GLN A 153 -14.53 -26.54 30.45
N LEU A 154 -14.57 -27.87 30.27
CA LEU A 154 -14.71 -28.48 28.97
C LEU A 154 -16.17 -28.47 28.51
N GLY A 155 -16.43 -27.92 27.35
CA GLY A 155 -17.72 -28.02 26.69
C GLY A 155 -17.92 -29.36 25.96
N PRO A 156 -19.03 -29.55 25.27
CA PRO A 156 -19.30 -30.77 24.52
C PRO A 156 -18.34 -30.91 23.31
N PRO A 157 -17.75 -32.11 23.11
CA PRO A 157 -16.88 -32.34 21.96
C PRO A 157 -17.67 -32.28 20.64
N ARG A 158 -17.09 -31.67 19.65
CA ARG A 158 -17.50 -31.73 18.25
C ARG A 158 -16.50 -32.60 17.49
N VAL A 159 -16.96 -33.68 16.90
CA VAL A 159 -16.11 -34.65 16.24
C VAL A 159 -16.47 -34.74 14.77
N THR A 160 -15.46 -34.61 13.91
CA THR A 160 -15.60 -34.75 12.46
C THR A 160 -14.73 -35.90 11.97
N GLN A 161 -15.33 -36.85 11.29
CA GLN A 161 -14.60 -37.85 10.52
C GLN A 161 -14.27 -37.27 9.14
N VAL A 162 -12.98 -36.98 8.91
CA VAL A 162 -12.52 -36.37 7.66
C VAL A 162 -12.30 -37.41 6.55
N THR A 163 -11.74 -38.58 6.94
CA THR A 163 -11.58 -39.77 6.09
C THR A 163 -11.83 -41.04 6.92
N ASP A 164 -11.75 -42.21 6.31
CA ASP A 164 -11.90 -43.50 7.01
C ASP A 164 -10.90 -43.67 8.16
N TYR A 165 -9.77 -42.98 8.12
CA TYR A 165 -8.67 -43.10 9.09
C TYR A 165 -8.34 -41.78 9.83
N LEU A 166 -8.93 -40.64 9.44
CA LEU A 166 -8.62 -39.31 10.02
C LEU A 166 -9.86 -38.74 10.71
N TRP A 167 -9.70 -38.40 12.00
CA TRP A 167 -10.73 -37.77 12.82
C TRP A 167 -10.17 -36.49 13.47
N GLN A 168 -11.01 -35.47 13.57
CA GLN A 168 -10.72 -34.20 14.24
C GLN A 168 -11.73 -33.99 15.35
N VAL A 169 -11.22 -33.59 16.52
CA VAL A 169 -12.02 -33.31 17.71
C VAL A 169 -11.75 -31.91 18.19
N HIS A 170 -12.81 -31.14 18.36
CA HIS A 170 -12.81 -29.78 18.89
C HIS A 170 -13.65 -29.75 20.16
N ILE A 171 -13.07 -29.34 21.30
CA ILE A 171 -13.73 -29.20 22.59
C ILE A 171 -13.63 -27.74 23.03
N PRO A 172 -14.72 -26.95 22.95
CA PRO A 172 -14.70 -25.55 23.38
C PRO A 172 -14.54 -25.43 24.88
N GLN A 173 -13.93 -24.35 25.34
CA GLN A 173 -13.94 -23.99 26.76
C GLN A 173 -15.26 -23.31 27.10
N VAL A 174 -15.88 -23.70 28.21
CA VAL A 174 -17.15 -23.15 28.72
C VAL A 174 -17.03 -22.99 30.22
N PHE A 175 -17.37 -21.85 30.77
CA PHE A 175 -17.39 -21.57 32.19
C PHE A 175 -18.80 -21.13 32.63
N GLU A 176 -19.38 -21.85 33.58
CA GLU A 176 -20.75 -21.62 34.03
C GLU A 176 -21.80 -21.50 32.90
N GLY A 177 -21.62 -22.29 31.83
CA GLY A 177 -22.51 -22.28 30.67
C GLY A 177 -22.21 -21.18 29.64
N ILE A 178 -21.24 -20.28 29.90
CA ILE A 178 -20.85 -19.20 29.00
C ILE A 178 -19.60 -19.62 28.19
N PRO A 179 -19.60 -19.49 26.86
CA PRO A 179 -18.45 -19.85 26.04
C PRO A 179 -17.28 -18.90 26.28
N VAL A 180 -16.07 -19.47 26.28
CA VAL A 180 -14.82 -18.70 26.31
C VAL A 180 -14.32 -18.52 24.89
N ARG A 181 -14.20 -17.30 24.44
CA ARG A 181 -13.79 -16.97 23.06
C ARG A 181 -12.37 -17.50 22.79
N TYR A 182 -12.23 -18.30 21.74
CA TYR A 182 -10.98 -18.95 21.28
C TYR A 182 -10.40 -20.01 22.23
N GLY A 183 -10.89 -20.14 23.46
CA GLY A 183 -10.48 -21.19 24.40
C GLY A 183 -10.97 -22.57 23.95
N ARG A 184 -10.07 -23.51 23.69
CA ARG A 184 -10.45 -24.85 23.23
C ARG A 184 -9.34 -25.88 23.41
N VAL A 185 -9.73 -27.17 23.39
CA VAL A 185 -8.82 -28.30 23.20
C VAL A 185 -9.07 -28.87 21.82
N LEU A 186 -7.99 -29.17 21.10
CA LEU A 186 -8.00 -29.78 19.78
C LEU A 186 -7.31 -31.13 19.85
N ALA A 187 -7.87 -32.14 19.17
CA ALA A 187 -7.24 -33.44 19.04
C ALA A 187 -7.40 -34.00 17.63
N THR A 188 -6.37 -34.68 17.15
CA THR A 188 -6.37 -35.36 15.84
C THR A 188 -6.05 -36.84 16.00
N ILE A 189 -6.91 -37.69 15.50
CA ILE A 189 -6.74 -39.14 15.47
C ILE A 189 -6.45 -39.53 14.03
N ASN A 190 -5.38 -40.30 13.80
CA ASN A 190 -4.97 -40.79 12.49
C ASN A 190 -4.63 -42.27 12.58
N HIS A 191 -5.21 -43.10 11.66
CA HIS A 191 -5.06 -44.56 11.65
C HIS A 191 -5.36 -45.23 13.01
N GLY A 192 -6.25 -44.62 13.78
CA GLY A 192 -6.64 -45.13 15.11
C GLY A 192 -5.81 -44.58 16.27
N ASN A 193 -4.72 -43.92 16.04
CA ASN A 193 -3.92 -43.29 17.08
C ASN A 193 -4.24 -41.78 17.24
N LEU A 194 -4.38 -41.34 18.46
CA LEU A 194 -4.32 -39.90 18.80
C LEU A 194 -2.89 -39.45 18.55
N VAL A 195 -2.68 -38.63 17.52
CA VAL A 195 -1.36 -38.20 17.05
C VAL A 195 -1.01 -36.78 17.49
N LEU A 196 -2.05 -35.96 17.72
CA LEU A 196 -1.93 -34.57 18.18
C LEU A 196 -3.02 -34.29 19.20
N ILE A 197 -2.65 -33.62 20.32
CA ILE A 197 -3.62 -33.02 21.25
C ILE A 197 -2.97 -31.80 21.91
N GLY A 198 -3.73 -30.73 22.04
CA GLY A 198 -3.27 -29.50 22.69
C GLY A 198 -4.38 -28.51 22.91
N THR A 199 -4.04 -27.41 23.60
CA THR A 199 -4.93 -26.29 23.88
C THR A 199 -4.61 -25.10 22.98
N GLU A 200 -5.62 -24.29 22.73
CA GLU A 200 -5.46 -23.00 22.07
C GLU A 200 -6.15 -21.93 22.93
N THR A 201 -5.40 -20.85 23.22
CA THR A 201 -5.86 -19.69 24.01
C THR A 201 -6.58 -20.13 25.32
N TRP A 202 -6.03 -21.15 25.96
CA TRP A 202 -6.63 -21.74 27.16
C TRP A 202 -6.08 -21.06 28.43
N GLY A 203 -6.94 -20.41 29.18
CA GLY A 203 -6.65 -19.99 30.56
C GLY A 203 -7.77 -20.48 31.47
N ASN A 204 -7.46 -21.10 32.63
CA ASN A 204 -8.49 -21.51 33.57
C ASN A 204 -9.24 -20.28 34.09
N VAL A 205 -10.52 -20.17 33.76
CA VAL A 205 -11.36 -19.00 34.05
C VAL A 205 -11.68 -18.92 35.53
N GLN A 206 -11.49 -17.73 36.15
CA GLN A 206 -11.81 -17.44 37.53
C GLN A 206 -12.38 -16.02 37.65
N ILE A 207 -13.62 -15.81 37.20
CA ILE A 207 -14.32 -14.51 37.21
C ILE A 207 -15.73 -14.64 37.79
N ASP A 208 -16.33 -13.51 38.16
CA ASP A 208 -17.78 -13.42 38.39
C ASP A 208 -18.49 -13.52 37.01
N ALA A 209 -19.21 -14.58 36.76
CA ALA A 209 -19.93 -14.84 35.51
C ALA A 209 -21.32 -14.17 35.47
N LYS A 210 -21.68 -13.36 36.47
CA LYS A 210 -22.97 -12.65 36.50
C LYS A 210 -22.81 -11.23 35.94
N PRO A 211 -23.53 -10.91 34.85
CA PRO A 211 -23.47 -9.57 34.28
C PRO A 211 -24.08 -8.55 35.25
N ARG A 212 -23.49 -7.37 35.39
CA ARG A 212 -24.00 -6.25 36.20
C ARG A 212 -24.83 -5.27 35.40
N ILE A 213 -24.74 -5.33 34.09
CA ILE A 213 -25.58 -4.58 33.15
C ILE A 213 -26.41 -5.52 32.28
N SER A 214 -27.61 -5.07 31.90
CA SER A 214 -28.47 -5.86 31.00
C SER A 214 -28.00 -5.85 29.55
N ALA A 215 -28.48 -6.78 28.75
CA ALA A 215 -28.27 -6.81 27.30
C ALA A 215 -28.69 -5.51 26.60
N ASP A 216 -29.81 -4.91 27.05
CA ASP A 216 -30.28 -3.65 26.48
C ASP A 216 -29.36 -2.47 26.85
N ALA A 217 -28.83 -2.46 28.08
CA ALA A 217 -27.85 -1.45 28.47
C ALA A 217 -26.53 -1.59 27.67
N ALA A 218 -26.10 -2.81 27.36
CA ALA A 218 -24.95 -3.06 26.50
C ALA A 218 -25.18 -2.63 25.05
N LEU A 219 -26.38 -2.87 24.50
CA LEU A 219 -26.77 -2.32 23.20
C LEU A 219 -26.69 -0.79 23.20
N GLN A 220 -27.25 -0.15 24.23
CA GLN A 220 -27.25 1.31 24.34
C GLN A 220 -25.82 1.86 24.41
N ALA A 221 -24.95 1.25 25.23
CA ALA A 221 -23.54 1.65 25.33
C ALA A 221 -22.81 1.60 23.97
N GLY A 222 -23.04 0.55 23.17
CA GLY A 222 -22.46 0.47 21.84
C GLY A 222 -23.05 1.51 20.87
N TRP A 223 -24.35 1.77 20.93
CA TRP A 223 -24.95 2.84 20.11
C TRP A 223 -24.42 4.22 20.52
N ASP A 224 -24.27 4.50 21.79
CA ASP A 224 -23.73 5.77 22.29
C ASP A 224 -22.29 5.98 21.84
N TYR A 225 -21.49 4.91 21.81
CA TYR A 225 -20.11 4.95 21.34
C TYR A 225 -19.98 5.44 19.87
N ILE A 226 -20.88 5.02 19.00
CA ILE A 226 -20.85 5.40 17.58
C ILE A 226 -21.70 6.64 17.24
N GLY A 227 -22.24 7.33 18.24
CA GLY A 227 -23.03 8.56 18.06
C GLY A 227 -24.52 8.33 17.81
N GLY A 228 -25.03 7.16 18.16
CA GLY A 228 -26.45 6.81 18.13
C GLY A 228 -26.83 5.82 17.03
N ARG A 229 -27.94 5.11 17.29
CA ARG A 229 -28.57 4.21 16.32
C ARG A 229 -29.23 5.01 15.21
N GLN A 230 -29.07 4.56 13.97
CA GLN A 230 -29.73 5.12 12.79
C GLN A 230 -30.96 4.28 12.38
N PRO A 231 -31.96 4.87 11.68
CA PRO A 231 -33.16 4.12 11.26
C PRO A 231 -32.92 2.91 10.36
N LYS A 232 -31.78 2.90 9.64
CA LYS A 232 -31.39 1.79 8.74
C LYS A 232 -30.53 0.74 9.42
N ASP A 233 -30.12 0.94 10.68
CA ASP A 233 -29.27 -0.02 11.39
C ASP A 233 -30.04 -1.32 11.68
N VAL A 234 -29.45 -2.43 11.27
CA VAL A 234 -29.97 -3.79 11.45
C VAL A 234 -29.11 -4.53 12.45
N ILE A 235 -29.69 -5.02 13.54
CA ILE A 235 -29.02 -5.94 14.46
C ILE A 235 -28.97 -7.31 13.79
N VAL A 236 -27.77 -7.77 13.45
CA VAL A 236 -27.52 -9.08 12.81
C VAL A 236 -27.45 -10.18 13.86
N GLU A 237 -26.74 -9.92 14.96
CA GLU A 237 -26.67 -10.81 16.11
C GLU A 237 -27.02 -10.05 17.38
N ARG A 238 -27.96 -10.56 18.13
CA ARG A 238 -28.39 -9.96 19.41
C ARG A 238 -27.32 -10.15 20.48
N PRO A 239 -27.26 -9.29 21.51
CA PRO A 239 -26.30 -9.45 22.60
C PRO A 239 -26.35 -10.85 23.21
N ARG A 240 -25.19 -11.49 23.27
CA ARG A 240 -24.96 -12.74 23.97
C ARG A 240 -23.75 -12.57 24.92
N LEU A 241 -23.80 -13.28 26.04
CA LEU A 241 -22.65 -13.33 26.93
C LEU A 241 -21.55 -14.20 26.37
N GLU A 242 -20.32 -13.68 26.43
CA GLU A 242 -19.09 -14.40 26.16
C GLU A 242 -18.05 -14.05 27.23
N ILE A 243 -17.09 -14.93 27.41
CA ILE A 243 -15.89 -14.65 28.21
C ILE A 243 -14.75 -14.46 27.22
N VAL A 244 -14.09 -13.30 27.28
CA VAL A 244 -12.92 -13.02 26.43
C VAL A 244 -11.63 -13.14 27.24
N PRO A 245 -10.62 -13.88 26.75
CA PRO A 245 -9.30 -13.88 27.36
C PRO A 245 -8.63 -12.52 27.12
N ILE A 246 -7.87 -12.07 28.12
CA ILE A 246 -7.11 -10.82 28.05
C ILE A 246 -5.69 -11.03 28.53
N ALA A 247 -4.74 -10.27 27.96
CA ALA A 247 -3.40 -10.17 28.49
C ALA A 247 -3.38 -9.29 29.74
N PRO A 248 -2.59 -9.62 30.78
CA PRO A 248 -2.34 -8.72 31.87
C PRO A 248 -1.80 -7.37 31.37
N PRO A 249 -2.10 -6.23 32.05
CA PRO A 249 -1.76 -4.88 31.57
C PRO A 249 -0.25 -4.62 31.33
N VAL A 250 0.62 -5.45 31.87
CA VAL A 250 2.09 -5.37 31.73
C VAL A 250 2.60 -5.87 30.37
N TRP A 251 1.77 -6.56 29.56
CA TRP A 251 2.17 -7.23 28.33
C TRP A 251 1.49 -6.59 27.12
N GLN A 252 2.31 -6.03 26.23
CA GLN A 252 1.82 -5.37 25.03
C GLN A 252 1.67 -6.35 23.86
N LYS A 253 0.93 -5.92 22.84
CA LYS A 253 0.74 -6.69 21.60
C LYS A 253 2.10 -7.07 20.96
N GLY A 254 2.28 -8.37 20.69
CA GLY A 254 3.44 -8.88 19.96
C GLY A 254 4.67 -9.17 20.80
N GLU A 255 4.63 -8.93 22.11
CA GLU A 255 5.71 -9.31 23.01
C GLU A 255 5.55 -10.77 23.49
N ALA A 256 6.67 -11.52 23.53
CA ALA A 256 6.69 -12.85 24.15
C ALA A 256 6.40 -12.75 25.64
N PHE A 257 5.67 -13.73 26.17
CA PHE A 257 5.32 -13.74 27.58
C PHE A 257 6.55 -14.07 28.47
N ALA A 258 6.99 -13.09 29.25
CA ALA A 258 8.12 -13.21 30.17
C ALA A 258 7.72 -13.30 31.65
N GLY A 259 6.41 -13.41 31.96
CA GLY A 259 5.89 -13.53 33.34
C GLY A 259 6.01 -14.91 33.95
N PRO A 260 5.49 -15.08 35.20
CA PRO A 260 5.37 -16.39 35.82
C PRO A 260 4.47 -17.31 35.01
N VAL A 261 4.92 -18.55 34.78
CA VAL A 261 4.17 -19.55 34.03
C VAL A 261 2.79 -19.76 34.64
N GLY A 262 1.77 -19.80 33.79
CA GLY A 262 0.37 -19.97 34.19
C GLY A 262 -0.36 -18.69 34.62
N GLN A 263 0.28 -17.53 34.56
CA GLN A 263 -0.31 -16.25 34.97
C GLN A 263 -0.47 -15.25 33.82
N GLY A 264 -0.45 -15.73 32.57
CA GLY A 264 -0.50 -14.89 31.37
C GLY A 264 -1.87 -14.68 30.77
N TYR A 265 -2.95 -15.25 31.35
CA TYR A 265 -4.33 -15.03 30.94
C TYR A 265 -5.15 -14.43 32.08
N GLY A 266 -5.79 -13.31 31.80
CA GLY A 266 -6.97 -12.82 32.51
C GLY A 266 -8.22 -13.09 31.70
N HIS A 267 -9.41 -12.77 32.26
CA HIS A 267 -10.68 -12.95 31.56
C HIS A 267 -11.63 -11.79 31.86
N ARG A 268 -12.46 -11.42 30.87
CA ARG A 268 -13.57 -10.49 31.05
C ARG A 268 -14.88 -11.11 30.58
N LEU A 269 -15.94 -10.87 31.33
CA LEU A 269 -17.30 -11.17 30.88
C LEU A 269 -17.77 -10.01 29.99
N VAL A 270 -18.24 -10.32 28.78
CA VAL A 270 -18.69 -9.33 27.80
C VAL A 270 -20.08 -9.65 27.24
N TRP A 271 -20.79 -8.61 26.86
CA TRP A 271 -21.88 -8.70 25.91
C TRP A 271 -21.31 -8.49 24.51
N ALA A 272 -21.40 -9.51 23.66
CA ALA A 272 -21.02 -9.46 22.26
C ALA A 272 -22.25 -9.38 21.35
N TRP A 273 -22.28 -8.48 20.39
CA TRP A 273 -23.36 -8.33 19.43
C TRP A 273 -22.89 -7.75 18.12
N VAL A 274 -23.65 -7.95 17.03
CA VAL A 274 -23.25 -7.54 15.67
C VAL A 274 -24.40 -6.78 15.01
N PHE A 275 -24.04 -5.69 14.29
CA PHE A 275 -24.99 -4.94 13.48
C PHE A 275 -24.40 -4.58 12.12
N GLN A 276 -25.26 -4.17 11.20
CA GLN A 276 -24.95 -3.55 9.92
C GLN A 276 -25.58 -2.17 9.82
N ARG A 277 -24.92 -1.23 9.13
CA ARG A 277 -25.40 0.11 8.82
C ARG A 277 -25.45 0.34 7.30
N PRO A 278 -26.49 -0.08 6.59
CA PRO A 278 -26.58 0.16 5.15
C PRO A 278 -26.48 1.65 4.77
N PRO A 279 -25.74 2.01 3.68
CA PRO A 279 -25.20 1.12 2.64
C PRO A 279 -23.83 0.50 2.96
N ASP A 280 -23.24 0.74 4.13
CA ASP A 280 -21.98 0.12 4.55
C ASP A 280 -22.14 -1.40 4.59
N PRO A 281 -21.32 -2.19 3.86
CA PRO A 281 -21.37 -3.65 3.87
C PRO A 281 -20.78 -4.25 5.14
N ALA A 282 -20.06 -3.49 5.96
CA ALA A 282 -19.38 -3.95 7.15
C ALA A 282 -20.35 -4.56 8.17
N ARG A 283 -19.90 -5.67 8.80
CA ARG A 283 -20.57 -6.29 9.95
C ARG A 283 -19.82 -5.90 11.22
N TRP A 284 -20.34 -4.90 11.90
CA TRP A 284 -19.72 -4.31 13.06
C TRP A 284 -20.01 -5.13 14.32
N GLU A 285 -18.97 -5.76 14.86
CA GLU A 285 -19.02 -6.40 16.18
C GLU A 285 -18.71 -5.38 17.27
N VAL A 286 -19.50 -5.42 18.33
CA VAL A 286 -19.33 -4.60 19.54
C VAL A 286 -19.16 -5.51 20.73
N LEU A 287 -18.05 -5.34 21.45
CA LEU A 287 -17.82 -5.99 22.74
C LEU A 287 -17.98 -4.97 23.86
N VAL A 288 -18.91 -5.23 24.79
CA VAL A 288 -19.17 -4.38 25.94
C VAL A 288 -18.88 -5.17 27.21
N ASP A 289 -18.00 -4.66 28.07
CA ASP A 289 -17.73 -5.27 29.38
C ASP A 289 -19.03 -5.37 30.20
N ALA A 290 -19.41 -6.58 30.55
CA ALA A 290 -20.69 -6.87 31.17
C ALA A 290 -20.79 -6.40 32.64
N HIS A 291 -19.66 -6.02 33.24
CA HIS A 291 -19.62 -5.49 34.60
C HIS A 291 -19.59 -3.96 34.66
N THR A 292 -18.90 -3.31 33.70
CA THR A 292 -18.68 -1.86 33.73
C THR A 292 -19.54 -1.09 32.71
N GLY A 293 -20.02 -1.73 31.66
CA GLY A 293 -20.72 -1.08 30.54
C GLY A 293 -19.79 -0.40 29.53
N THR A 294 -18.49 -0.57 29.67
CA THR A 294 -17.50 0.05 28.77
C THR A 294 -17.39 -0.74 27.47
N VAL A 295 -17.44 -0.05 26.32
CA VAL A 295 -17.11 -0.68 25.02
C VAL A 295 -15.61 -0.96 25.00
N ILE A 296 -15.23 -2.21 24.77
CA ILE A 296 -13.82 -2.66 24.78
C ILE A 296 -13.30 -3.06 23.39
N ALA A 297 -14.19 -3.29 22.44
CA ALA A 297 -13.86 -3.49 21.04
C ALA A 297 -15.02 -3.06 20.15
N PHE A 298 -14.67 -2.49 19.01
CA PHE A 298 -15.56 -2.16 17.90
C PHE A 298 -14.82 -2.45 16.60
N GLN A 299 -15.23 -3.48 15.87
CA GLN A 299 -14.50 -3.96 14.69
C GLN A 299 -15.42 -4.50 13.61
N ASP A 300 -15.00 -4.35 12.36
CA ASP A 300 -15.62 -5.07 11.26
C ASP A 300 -15.12 -6.52 11.26
N ILE A 301 -16.06 -7.46 11.28
CA ILE A 301 -15.78 -8.91 11.30
C ILE A 301 -15.93 -9.58 9.95
N ASN A 302 -16.18 -8.83 8.88
CA ASN A 302 -16.18 -9.38 7.53
C ASN A 302 -14.77 -9.75 7.09
N HIS A 303 -14.67 -10.85 6.34
CA HIS A 303 -13.49 -11.22 5.58
C HIS A 303 -13.73 -10.81 4.13
N TYR A 304 -13.10 -9.72 3.69
CA TYR A 304 -13.22 -9.23 2.33
C TYR A 304 -12.28 -9.97 1.39
N VAL A 305 -12.76 -10.24 0.18
CA VAL A 305 -11.91 -10.75 -0.89
C VAL A 305 -11.35 -9.57 -1.66
N LYS A 306 -10.03 -9.42 -1.65
CA LYS A 306 -9.38 -8.38 -2.47
C LYS A 306 -9.49 -8.73 -3.94
N LYS A 307 -9.98 -7.79 -4.74
CA LYS A 307 -10.07 -7.83 -6.19
C LYS A 307 -9.20 -6.75 -6.79
N LYS A 308 -8.95 -6.81 -8.10
CA LYS A 308 -7.97 -5.95 -8.76
C LYS A 308 -8.50 -5.36 -10.06
N ILE A 309 -7.98 -4.17 -10.37
CA ILE A 309 -8.07 -3.57 -11.71
C ILE A 309 -6.65 -3.45 -12.25
N VAL A 310 -6.40 -4.10 -13.38
CA VAL A 310 -5.08 -4.19 -14.01
C VAL A 310 -5.19 -3.94 -15.51
N GLY A 311 -4.05 -3.74 -16.19
CA GLY A 311 -4.00 -3.59 -17.65
C GLY A 311 -2.60 -3.65 -18.19
N GLY A 312 -2.46 -3.64 -19.52
CA GLY A 312 -1.18 -3.53 -20.21
C GLY A 312 -0.69 -2.08 -20.25
N VAL A 313 0.52 -1.84 -19.75
CA VAL A 313 1.15 -0.52 -19.60
C VAL A 313 2.51 -0.51 -20.29
N TYR A 314 2.86 0.60 -20.94
CA TYR A 314 4.25 0.94 -21.27
C TYR A 314 4.85 1.72 -20.10
N PRO A 315 5.70 1.11 -19.25
CA PRO A 315 6.16 1.78 -18.02
C PRO A 315 7.11 2.94 -18.29
N LEU A 316 7.82 2.92 -19.40
CA LEU A 316 8.81 3.95 -19.76
C LEU A 316 8.52 4.55 -21.14
N THR A 317 8.36 3.73 -22.16
CA THR A 317 8.24 4.14 -23.56
C THR A 317 7.64 3.01 -24.40
N SER A 318 7.12 3.33 -25.58
CA SER A 318 6.50 2.39 -26.53
C SER A 318 7.41 2.04 -27.72
N THR A 319 8.70 1.76 -27.45
CA THR A 319 9.66 1.45 -28.52
C THR A 319 9.57 0.01 -29.07
N GLU A 320 8.77 -0.85 -28.43
CA GLU A 320 8.60 -2.29 -28.74
C GLU A 320 9.85 -3.14 -28.52
N VAL A 321 10.92 -2.56 -27.99
CA VAL A 321 12.17 -3.24 -27.65
C VAL A 321 12.55 -3.03 -26.19
N CYS A 322 13.23 -4.00 -25.61
CA CYS A 322 13.68 -3.94 -24.21
C CYS A 322 15.20 -4.25 -24.16
N PRO A 323 16.06 -3.27 -24.51
CA PRO A 323 17.51 -3.47 -24.51
C PRO A 323 18.09 -3.57 -23.11
N SER A 324 17.47 -2.93 -22.10
CA SER A 324 17.81 -2.96 -20.68
C SER A 324 16.58 -2.59 -19.85
N ALA A 325 16.59 -2.82 -18.54
CA ALA A 325 15.44 -2.57 -17.68
C ALA A 325 15.06 -1.08 -17.63
N ASP A 326 16.05 -0.19 -17.65
CA ASP A 326 15.89 1.27 -17.66
C ASP A 326 15.47 1.86 -19.02
N ARG A 327 15.47 1.06 -20.07
CA ARG A 327 15.09 1.45 -21.44
C ARG A 327 14.05 0.49 -22.05
N CYS A 328 13.35 -0.26 -21.22
CA CYS A 328 12.38 -1.24 -21.72
C CYS A 328 11.13 -0.54 -22.26
N GLY A 329 10.91 -0.71 -23.56
CA GLY A 329 9.78 -0.15 -24.30
C GLY A 329 8.71 -1.17 -24.69
N THR A 330 8.69 -2.34 -24.05
CA THR A 330 7.66 -3.35 -24.27
C THR A 330 6.52 -3.20 -23.30
N MET A 331 5.30 -3.47 -23.76
CA MET A 331 4.11 -3.44 -22.91
C MET A 331 4.18 -4.53 -21.83
N GLN A 332 3.91 -4.14 -20.60
CA GLN A 332 3.87 -5.01 -19.44
C GLN A 332 2.41 -5.30 -19.09
N SER A 333 2.00 -6.56 -19.20
CA SER A 333 0.62 -6.98 -18.90
C SER A 333 0.37 -7.07 -17.39
N GLY A 334 -0.90 -6.93 -16.99
CA GLY A 334 -1.32 -7.12 -15.58
C GLY A 334 -0.78 -6.07 -14.63
N TRP A 335 -0.39 -4.89 -15.10
CA TRP A 335 0.03 -3.78 -14.27
C TRP A 335 -1.14 -3.13 -13.56
N PRO A 336 -0.99 -2.68 -12.30
CA PRO A 336 -2.09 -2.13 -11.51
C PRO A 336 -2.63 -0.84 -12.14
N MET A 337 -3.93 -0.60 -11.94
CA MET A 337 -4.52 0.72 -12.12
C MET A 337 -4.67 1.38 -10.75
N PRO A 338 -3.67 2.17 -10.32
CA PRO A 338 -3.64 2.76 -8.97
C PRO A 338 -4.77 3.76 -8.80
N PHE A 339 -5.48 3.67 -7.68
CA PHE A 339 -6.55 4.61 -7.33
C PHE A 339 -7.67 4.72 -8.37
N ALA A 340 -7.87 3.69 -9.21
CA ALA A 340 -8.92 3.65 -10.23
C ALA A 340 -10.31 3.55 -9.59
N ASP A 341 -11.30 4.16 -10.24
CA ASP A 341 -12.70 4.02 -9.87
C ASP A 341 -13.17 2.56 -10.04
N THR A 342 -14.03 2.12 -9.13
CA THR A 342 -14.61 0.77 -9.12
C THR A 342 -16.10 0.76 -9.43
N GLY A 343 -16.75 1.92 -9.44
CA GLY A 343 -18.21 2.04 -9.52
C GLY A 343 -18.94 1.57 -8.26
N LEU A 344 -18.23 1.09 -7.24
CA LEU A 344 -18.80 0.68 -5.95
C LEU A 344 -18.97 1.88 -5.00
N PRO A 345 -19.83 1.78 -3.97
CA PRO A 345 -19.91 2.80 -2.93
C PRO A 345 -18.64 2.83 -2.07
N ALA A 346 -18.38 3.99 -1.43
CA ALA A 346 -17.30 4.11 -0.45
C ALA A 346 -17.47 3.10 0.70
N PRO A 347 -16.36 2.56 1.29
CA PRO A 347 -14.96 2.95 1.05
C PRO A 347 -14.30 2.30 -0.18
N ASN A 348 -15.01 1.42 -0.89
CA ASN A 348 -14.48 0.60 -1.97
C ASN A 348 -14.62 1.25 -3.36
N ASN A 349 -14.89 2.56 -3.41
CA ASN A 349 -15.09 3.31 -4.65
C ASN A 349 -13.82 3.54 -5.46
N PHE A 350 -12.64 3.30 -4.88
CA PHE A 350 -11.35 3.36 -5.57
C PHE A 350 -10.46 2.19 -5.17
N THR A 351 -9.60 1.77 -6.09
CA THR A 351 -8.50 0.85 -5.78
C THR A 351 -7.44 1.55 -4.91
N ASN A 352 -6.58 0.76 -4.25
CA ASN A 352 -5.38 1.27 -3.59
C ASN A 352 -4.22 1.48 -4.59
N SER A 353 -3.03 1.84 -4.10
CA SER A 353 -1.81 2.04 -4.90
C SER A 353 -1.42 0.81 -5.74
N ALA A 354 -1.79 -0.40 -5.33
CA ALA A 354 -1.53 -1.66 -6.04
C ALA A 354 -2.68 -2.10 -6.96
N GLY A 355 -3.69 -1.25 -7.19
CA GLY A 355 -4.85 -1.60 -8.01
C GLY A 355 -5.84 -2.54 -7.32
N LEU A 356 -5.74 -2.75 -5.99
CA LEU A 356 -6.57 -3.65 -5.22
C LEU A 356 -7.69 -2.90 -4.49
N PHE A 357 -8.82 -3.58 -4.28
CA PHE A 357 -9.94 -3.08 -3.48
C PHE A 357 -10.66 -4.25 -2.80
N GLU A 358 -11.40 -3.95 -1.73
CA GLU A 358 -12.22 -4.94 -1.05
C GLU A 358 -13.54 -5.14 -1.82
N TYR A 359 -13.85 -6.40 -2.16
CA TYR A 359 -15.02 -6.73 -2.97
C TYR A 359 -16.04 -7.53 -2.17
N THR A 360 -17.26 -7.01 -2.08
CA THR A 360 -18.38 -7.60 -1.35
C THR A 360 -19.53 -8.07 -2.27
N GLY A 361 -19.29 -8.01 -3.59
CA GLY A 361 -20.29 -8.36 -4.61
C GLY A 361 -20.74 -7.16 -5.46
N GLY A 362 -21.56 -7.42 -6.46
CA GLY A 362 -22.06 -6.41 -7.40
C GLY A 362 -21.21 -6.28 -8.67
N THR A 363 -21.63 -5.43 -9.58
CA THR A 363 -20.87 -5.13 -10.80
C THR A 363 -19.85 -4.04 -10.52
N VAL A 364 -18.58 -4.34 -10.76
CA VAL A 364 -17.48 -3.36 -10.76
C VAL A 364 -17.37 -2.74 -12.13
N THR A 365 -17.19 -1.43 -12.20
CA THR A 365 -17.00 -0.71 -13.47
C THR A 365 -15.92 0.33 -13.29
N THR A 366 -14.89 0.33 -14.15
CA THR A 366 -13.91 1.41 -14.20
C THR A 366 -14.06 2.24 -15.46
N THR A 367 -13.88 3.54 -15.31
CA THR A 367 -13.84 4.51 -16.41
C THR A 367 -12.50 5.22 -16.47
N LEU A 368 -11.53 4.77 -15.68
CA LEU A 368 -10.26 5.44 -15.39
C LEU A 368 -10.47 6.91 -14.97
N SER A 369 -11.60 7.18 -14.26
CA SER A 369 -11.84 8.41 -13.51
C SER A 369 -11.51 8.18 -12.04
N GLY A 370 -10.22 7.97 -11.77
CA GLY A 370 -9.73 7.58 -10.47
C GLY A 370 -9.72 8.72 -9.45
N LYS A 371 -9.22 8.43 -8.25
CA LYS A 371 -9.20 9.40 -7.14
C LYS A 371 -8.36 10.64 -7.45
N TYR A 372 -7.23 10.47 -8.11
CA TYR A 372 -6.25 11.56 -8.36
C TYR A 372 -6.02 11.85 -9.83
N VAL A 373 -6.36 10.93 -10.72
CA VAL A 373 -6.18 11.07 -12.17
C VAL A 373 -7.47 10.63 -12.86
N LYS A 374 -7.88 11.40 -13.85
CA LYS A 374 -8.95 11.06 -14.77
C LYS A 374 -8.41 11.07 -16.20
N ILE A 375 -8.65 10.01 -16.94
CA ILE A 375 -8.33 9.96 -18.38
C ILE A 375 -9.51 10.50 -19.19
N SER A 376 -9.17 11.29 -20.19
CA SER A 376 -10.06 11.73 -21.27
C SER A 376 -9.42 11.33 -22.59
N ASP A 377 -9.90 10.26 -23.21
CA ASP A 377 -9.33 9.74 -24.46
C ASP A 377 -10.15 10.21 -25.65
N THR A 378 -9.49 10.83 -26.64
CA THR A 378 -10.17 11.29 -27.85
C THR A 378 -10.59 10.17 -28.80
N CYS A 379 -10.10 8.95 -28.58
CA CYS A 379 -10.53 7.76 -29.33
C CYS A 379 -11.91 7.26 -28.89
N GLY A 380 -12.33 7.56 -27.66
CA GLY A 380 -13.65 7.21 -27.14
C GLY A 380 -13.69 7.13 -25.62
N ALA A 381 -14.86 6.75 -25.10
CA ALA A 381 -15.04 6.56 -23.67
C ALA A 381 -14.42 5.23 -23.19
N ILE A 382 -13.94 5.25 -21.96
CA ILE A 382 -13.48 4.05 -21.23
C ILE A 382 -14.65 3.57 -20.36
N SER A 383 -15.01 2.28 -20.46
CA SER A 383 -16.01 1.67 -19.62
C SER A 383 -15.86 0.15 -19.63
N GLU A 384 -15.11 -0.37 -18.64
CA GLU A 384 -14.89 -1.80 -18.49
C GLU A 384 -15.58 -2.30 -17.23
N SER A 385 -16.25 -3.45 -17.32
CA SER A 385 -17.08 -3.96 -16.22
C SER A 385 -16.87 -5.45 -15.98
N SER A 386 -17.04 -5.85 -14.69
CA SER A 386 -16.95 -7.24 -14.26
C SER A 386 -18.01 -7.53 -13.19
N SER A 387 -18.68 -8.65 -13.30
CA SER A 387 -19.59 -9.17 -12.27
C SER A 387 -18.88 -10.05 -11.22
N THR A 388 -17.60 -10.34 -11.43
CA THR A 388 -16.76 -11.16 -10.51
C THR A 388 -15.78 -10.34 -9.70
N GLY A 389 -15.70 -9.03 -9.95
CA GLY A 389 -14.87 -8.07 -9.22
C GLY A 389 -13.55 -7.75 -9.91
N ASP A 390 -12.85 -8.71 -10.51
CA ASP A 390 -11.59 -8.45 -11.21
C ASP A 390 -11.86 -7.84 -12.60
N ILE A 391 -11.10 -6.77 -12.94
CA ILE A 391 -11.08 -6.18 -14.29
C ILE A 391 -9.64 -6.25 -14.80
N ASP A 392 -9.46 -6.79 -16.01
CA ASP A 392 -8.21 -6.70 -16.79
C ASP A 392 -8.49 -5.89 -18.05
N LEU A 393 -7.90 -4.71 -18.14
CA LEU A 393 -7.97 -3.84 -19.31
C LEU A 393 -7.15 -4.39 -20.49
N ALA A 394 -6.47 -5.51 -20.29
CA ALA A 394 -5.62 -6.19 -21.29
C ALA A 394 -4.56 -5.26 -21.92
N GLY A 395 -4.17 -5.51 -23.15
CA GLY A 395 -3.17 -4.75 -23.90
C GLY A 395 -1.94 -5.57 -24.24
N THR A 396 -1.46 -5.38 -25.46
CA THR A 396 -0.28 -6.07 -26.00
C THR A 396 0.56 -5.11 -26.83
N ASN A 397 1.84 -5.46 -27.06
CA ASN A 397 2.71 -4.74 -27.98
C ASN A 397 2.04 -4.51 -29.34
N GLY A 398 2.36 -3.40 -30.00
CA GLY A 398 1.81 -3.02 -31.29
C GLY A 398 0.43 -2.34 -31.24
N GLN A 399 -0.15 -2.21 -30.07
CA GLN A 399 -1.38 -1.42 -29.88
C GLN A 399 -1.03 0.02 -29.51
N HIS A 400 -1.09 0.89 -30.51
CA HIS A 400 -0.79 2.31 -30.38
C HIS A 400 -1.99 3.17 -30.77
N ASP A 401 -1.96 4.42 -30.39
CA ASP A 401 -2.99 5.42 -30.71
C ASP A 401 -4.38 4.93 -30.31
N CYS A 402 -5.34 4.90 -31.26
CA CYS A 402 -6.69 4.42 -31.03
C CYS A 402 -6.87 2.90 -31.18
N THR A 403 -5.81 2.13 -31.19
CA THR A 403 -5.92 0.67 -31.22
C THR A 403 -6.17 0.13 -29.81
N VAL A 404 -7.25 -0.62 -29.64
CA VAL A 404 -7.68 -1.16 -28.34
C VAL A 404 -7.66 -2.70 -28.37
N PRO A 405 -7.60 -3.36 -27.21
CA PRO A 405 -7.77 -4.81 -27.12
C PRO A 405 -9.14 -5.24 -27.65
N SER A 406 -9.21 -6.43 -28.23
CA SER A 406 -10.47 -6.96 -28.79
C SER A 406 -11.54 -7.12 -27.73
N GLY A 407 -12.71 -6.52 -27.95
CA GLY A 407 -13.85 -6.60 -27.04
C GLY A 407 -13.87 -5.51 -25.96
N HIS A 408 -12.88 -4.62 -25.93
CA HIS A 408 -12.79 -3.51 -25.00
C HIS A 408 -13.40 -2.21 -25.56
N SER A 409 -13.66 -1.25 -24.71
CA SER A 409 -14.19 0.07 -25.06
C SER A 409 -13.17 0.89 -25.85
N ALA A 410 -13.66 1.81 -26.70
CA ALA A 410 -12.82 2.56 -27.64
C ALA A 410 -11.75 3.45 -26.99
N GLY A 411 -11.92 3.82 -25.72
CA GLY A 411 -10.95 4.58 -24.93
C GLY A 411 -9.99 3.72 -24.12
N ASP A 412 -10.08 2.39 -24.14
CA ASP A 412 -9.14 1.51 -23.45
C ASP A 412 -7.85 1.34 -24.25
N THR A 413 -7.17 2.45 -24.51
CA THR A 413 -5.94 2.54 -25.31
C THR A 413 -4.69 2.33 -24.48
N ALA A 414 -3.56 2.05 -25.14
CA ALA A 414 -2.25 1.99 -24.47
C ALA A 414 -1.89 3.32 -23.80
N ALA A 415 -2.19 4.44 -24.45
CA ALA A 415 -1.97 5.78 -23.92
C ALA A 415 -2.81 6.03 -22.63
N ALA A 416 -4.08 5.62 -22.62
CA ALA A 416 -4.95 5.75 -21.46
C ALA A 416 -4.40 5.00 -20.23
N ARG A 417 -4.05 3.72 -20.41
CA ARG A 417 -3.53 2.88 -19.33
C ARG A 417 -2.16 3.33 -18.83
N SER A 418 -1.23 3.64 -19.74
CA SER A 418 0.14 4.05 -19.39
C SER A 418 0.16 5.40 -18.67
N CYS A 419 -0.57 6.39 -19.19
CA CYS A 419 -0.70 7.69 -18.57
C CYS A 419 -1.38 7.60 -17.20
N PHE A 420 -2.48 6.84 -17.08
CA PHE A 420 -3.17 6.63 -15.80
C PHE A 420 -2.24 6.05 -14.75
N TYR A 421 -1.49 5.01 -15.11
CA TYR A 421 -0.54 4.37 -14.20
C TYR A 421 0.54 5.35 -13.74
N GLU A 422 1.31 5.92 -14.68
CA GLU A 422 2.51 6.70 -14.33
C GLU A 422 2.16 7.98 -13.59
N VAL A 423 1.16 8.75 -14.04
CA VAL A 423 0.79 10.00 -13.37
C VAL A 423 0.30 9.76 -11.94
N ASN A 424 -0.43 8.66 -11.68
CA ASN A 424 -0.80 8.29 -10.31
C ASN A 424 0.41 7.95 -9.44
N LYS A 425 1.41 7.24 -10.00
CA LYS A 425 2.62 6.84 -9.28
C LYS A 425 3.56 8.01 -9.02
N LEU A 426 3.72 8.90 -9.99
CA LEU A 426 4.45 10.16 -9.82
C LEU A 426 3.80 11.04 -8.74
N ALA A 427 2.48 11.23 -8.79
CA ALA A 427 1.76 11.99 -7.78
C ALA A 427 1.83 11.34 -6.38
N GLU A 428 1.84 9.99 -6.30
CA GLU A 428 2.08 9.26 -5.05
C GLU A 428 3.47 9.55 -4.47
N MET A 429 4.50 9.55 -5.31
CA MET A 429 5.87 9.90 -4.92
C MET A 429 5.96 11.34 -4.41
N ALA A 430 5.35 12.29 -5.11
CA ALA A 430 5.32 13.69 -4.71
C ALA A 430 4.57 13.91 -3.38
N ARG A 431 3.43 13.21 -3.16
CA ARG A 431 2.71 13.25 -1.87
C ARG A 431 3.55 12.78 -0.69
N GLY A 432 4.47 11.85 -0.91
CA GLY A 432 5.43 11.43 0.12
C GLY A 432 6.30 12.58 0.63
N TRP A 433 6.71 13.48 -0.27
CA TRP A 433 7.56 14.63 0.07
C TRP A 433 6.76 15.89 0.41
N LEU A 434 5.55 16.06 -0.16
CA LEU A 434 4.69 17.23 -0.04
C LEU A 434 3.28 16.82 0.46
N PRO A 435 3.15 16.23 1.65
CA PRO A 435 1.88 15.64 2.10
C PRO A 435 0.75 16.68 2.32
N THR A 436 1.11 17.96 2.45
CA THR A 436 0.15 19.07 2.67
C THR A 436 -0.23 19.81 1.40
N ASN A 437 0.40 19.51 0.27
CA ASN A 437 0.05 20.15 -0.99
C ASN A 437 -1.36 19.71 -1.44
N THR A 438 -2.26 20.67 -1.58
CA THR A 438 -3.69 20.42 -1.85
C THR A 438 -3.97 20.02 -3.29
N TRP A 439 -3.15 20.49 -4.26
CA TRP A 439 -3.29 20.08 -5.65
C TRP A 439 -3.01 18.58 -5.84
N LEU A 440 -2.03 18.04 -5.11
CA LEU A 440 -1.71 16.62 -5.11
C LEU A 440 -2.84 15.73 -4.53
N GLN A 441 -3.80 16.33 -3.81
CA GLN A 441 -4.98 15.64 -3.27
C GLN A 441 -6.20 15.76 -4.20
N SER A 442 -6.11 16.56 -5.27
CA SER A 442 -7.18 16.79 -6.24
C SER A 442 -7.06 15.84 -7.44
N GLN A 443 -8.14 15.74 -8.24
CA GLN A 443 -8.15 14.95 -9.46
C GLN A 443 -7.64 15.80 -10.63
N LEU A 444 -6.58 15.34 -11.29
CA LEU A 444 -6.03 15.90 -12.53
C LEU A 444 -6.64 15.20 -13.76
N THR A 445 -7.03 15.95 -14.77
CA THR A 445 -7.44 15.38 -16.07
C THR A 445 -6.24 15.27 -17.01
N ALA A 446 -6.06 14.09 -17.60
CA ALA A 446 -5.09 13.81 -18.65
C ALA A 446 -5.84 13.51 -19.96
N ASN A 447 -5.66 14.37 -20.95
CA ASN A 447 -6.21 14.19 -22.31
C ASN A 447 -5.19 13.44 -23.15
N VAL A 448 -5.55 12.25 -23.62
CA VAL A 448 -4.66 11.40 -24.44
C VAL A 448 -5.20 11.23 -25.85
N ASN A 449 -4.32 10.79 -26.74
CA ASN A 449 -4.62 10.52 -28.17
C ASN A 449 -5.18 11.74 -28.91
N ILE A 450 -4.84 12.95 -28.52
CA ILE A 450 -5.26 14.16 -29.25
C ILE A 450 -4.77 14.06 -30.71
N ASN A 451 -5.66 14.34 -31.65
CA ASN A 451 -5.36 14.21 -33.09
C ASN A 451 -4.44 15.32 -33.59
N ASN A 452 -3.19 15.27 -33.17
CA ASN A 452 -2.07 16.10 -33.57
C ASN A 452 -0.79 15.27 -33.36
N THR A 453 0.42 15.79 -33.59
CA THR A 453 1.66 15.02 -33.55
C THR A 453 2.82 15.81 -32.93
N CYS A 454 3.81 15.10 -32.38
CA CYS A 454 5.10 15.64 -31.94
C CYS A 454 5.02 16.73 -30.85
N ASN A 455 4.03 16.68 -29.98
CA ASN A 455 3.95 17.58 -28.84
C ASN A 455 3.15 16.98 -27.68
N ALA A 456 3.31 17.56 -26.51
CA ALA A 456 2.47 17.47 -25.32
C ALA A 456 2.46 18.85 -24.67
N PHE A 457 1.53 19.13 -23.76
CA PHE A 457 1.49 20.42 -23.07
C PHE A 457 0.59 20.41 -21.82
N TRP A 458 0.99 21.20 -20.83
CA TRP A 458 0.16 21.65 -19.73
C TRP A 458 -0.58 22.90 -20.17
N ASP A 459 -1.92 22.99 -19.92
CA ASP A 459 -2.75 24.14 -20.31
C ASP A 459 -3.19 25.03 -19.15
N GLY A 460 -2.62 24.80 -17.95
CA GLY A 460 -3.02 25.46 -16.70
C GLY A 460 -4.03 24.67 -15.89
N THR A 461 -4.61 23.58 -16.42
CA THR A 461 -5.62 22.75 -15.77
C THR A 461 -5.51 21.26 -16.10
N THR A 462 -5.05 20.94 -17.31
CA THR A 462 -4.95 19.55 -17.81
C THR A 462 -3.62 19.27 -18.46
N ILE A 463 -3.17 18.02 -18.44
CA ILE A 463 -2.03 17.53 -19.22
C ILE A 463 -2.54 16.90 -20.52
N ASN A 464 -1.85 17.17 -21.63
CA ASN A 464 -2.36 16.92 -22.98
C ASN A 464 -1.32 16.23 -23.87
N PHE A 465 -1.70 15.10 -24.50
CA PHE A 465 -0.77 14.23 -25.24
C PHE A 465 -1.29 13.90 -26.65
N TYR A 466 -0.39 13.96 -27.62
CA TYR A 466 -0.66 13.79 -29.04
C TYR A 466 -0.40 12.37 -29.53
N ARG A 467 -1.11 11.98 -30.57
CA ARG A 467 -0.92 10.71 -31.31
C ARG A 467 0.45 10.63 -31.98
N SER A 468 0.80 9.43 -32.41
CA SER A 468 1.97 9.20 -33.24
C SER A 468 1.86 9.87 -34.61
N GLY A 469 3.00 10.24 -35.17
CA GLY A 469 3.11 10.88 -36.51
C GLY A 469 4.20 11.92 -36.54
N GLY A 470 4.48 12.49 -37.73
CA GLY A 470 5.48 13.54 -37.89
C GLY A 470 6.92 13.16 -37.49
N GLY A 471 7.22 11.86 -37.40
CA GLY A 471 8.53 11.37 -36.94
C GLY A 471 8.60 11.09 -35.44
N CYS A 472 7.48 11.26 -34.74
CA CYS A 472 7.35 11.03 -33.30
C CYS A 472 6.44 9.84 -32.98
N ARG A 473 6.69 9.18 -31.86
CA ARG A 473 5.75 8.23 -31.26
C ARG A 473 4.60 8.96 -30.55
N ASN A 474 3.59 8.22 -30.14
CA ASN A 474 2.50 8.76 -29.32
C ASN A 474 3.06 9.27 -27.98
N THR A 475 2.90 10.56 -27.71
CA THR A 475 3.42 11.19 -26.50
C THR A 475 2.66 10.73 -25.23
N GLY A 476 1.43 10.22 -25.41
CA GLY A 476 0.61 9.56 -24.38
C GLY A 476 1.05 8.12 -24.05
N GLU A 477 2.22 7.66 -24.53
CA GLU A 477 2.79 6.34 -24.26
C GLU A 477 4.25 6.44 -23.75
N ILE A 478 4.67 7.61 -23.26
CA ILE A 478 6.07 7.88 -22.86
C ILE A 478 6.09 8.52 -21.48
N ALA A 479 6.59 7.79 -20.49
CA ALA A 479 6.57 8.22 -19.07
C ALA A 479 7.24 9.59 -18.87
N ALA A 480 8.44 9.81 -19.43
CA ALA A 480 9.13 11.09 -19.27
C ALA A 480 8.34 12.30 -19.80
N VAL A 481 7.44 12.09 -20.78
CA VAL A 481 6.58 13.16 -21.29
C VAL A 481 5.42 13.41 -20.32
N PHE A 482 4.84 12.35 -19.72
CA PHE A 482 3.84 12.51 -18.66
C PHE A 482 4.41 13.28 -17.47
N ASP A 483 5.61 12.86 -17.03
CA ASP A 483 6.29 13.42 -15.87
C ASP A 483 6.63 14.90 -16.10
N HIS A 484 7.05 15.25 -17.32
CA HIS A 484 7.35 16.62 -17.70
C HIS A 484 6.10 17.51 -17.68
N GLU A 485 5.00 17.10 -18.33
CA GLU A 485 3.78 17.91 -18.37
C GLU A 485 3.11 17.99 -16.98
N TRP A 486 3.16 16.91 -16.21
CA TRP A 486 2.73 16.91 -14.81
C TRP A 486 3.62 17.84 -13.96
N GLY A 487 4.93 17.92 -14.27
CA GLY A 487 5.88 18.81 -13.60
C GLY A 487 5.49 20.30 -13.73
N HIS A 488 5.02 20.72 -14.92
CA HIS A 488 4.45 22.06 -15.09
C HIS A 488 3.22 22.28 -14.21
N GLY A 489 2.36 21.26 -14.09
CA GLY A 489 1.19 21.32 -13.20
C GLY A 489 1.58 21.47 -11.73
N LEU A 490 2.66 20.80 -11.28
CA LEU A 490 3.15 20.96 -9.91
C LEU A 490 3.79 22.34 -9.70
N ASP A 491 4.59 22.83 -10.64
CA ASP A 491 5.18 24.18 -10.64
C ASP A 491 4.11 25.28 -10.47
N ASP A 492 2.99 25.15 -11.20
CA ASP A 492 1.87 26.10 -11.10
C ASP A 492 1.13 26.05 -9.74
N ASN A 493 1.22 24.91 -9.02
CA ASN A 493 0.43 24.60 -7.84
C ASN A 493 1.27 24.32 -6.58
N ASP A 494 2.55 24.64 -6.60
CA ASP A 494 3.40 24.58 -5.41
C ASP A 494 3.34 25.91 -4.60
N ALA A 495 4.29 26.15 -3.69
CA ALA A 495 4.18 27.23 -2.71
C ALA A 495 4.26 28.65 -3.32
N ASN A 496 5.00 28.82 -4.41
CA ASN A 496 5.24 30.13 -5.04
C ASN A 496 4.48 30.32 -6.37
N GLY A 497 3.85 29.24 -6.88
CA GLY A 497 3.26 29.21 -8.21
C GLY A 497 4.30 29.23 -9.32
N THR A 498 3.87 29.44 -10.53
CA THR A 498 4.70 29.32 -11.75
C THR A 498 6.04 30.05 -11.67
N ILE A 499 7.12 29.33 -11.93
CA ILE A 499 8.46 29.90 -12.06
C ILE A 499 8.50 30.88 -13.24
N SER A 500 8.82 32.13 -12.96
CA SER A 500 8.85 33.19 -14.01
C SER A 500 9.96 33.00 -15.04
N ASN A 501 10.91 32.10 -14.74
CA ASN A 501 12.14 31.94 -15.51
C ASN A 501 12.48 30.47 -15.63
N SER A 502 11.83 29.86 -16.60
CA SER A 502 11.84 28.51 -17.14
C SER A 502 11.29 27.41 -16.22
N GLY A 503 9.96 27.28 -16.21
CA GLY A 503 9.27 26.07 -15.74
C GLY A 503 9.71 24.79 -16.46
N GLU A 504 10.31 24.91 -17.65
CA GLU A 504 10.87 23.78 -18.41
C GLU A 504 11.97 23.03 -17.65
N ALA A 505 12.79 23.74 -16.88
CA ALA A 505 13.80 23.08 -16.05
C ALA A 505 13.17 22.30 -14.91
N TYR A 506 12.11 22.85 -14.28
CA TYR A 506 11.35 22.19 -13.23
C TYR A 506 10.73 20.88 -13.75
N ALA A 507 10.05 20.94 -14.88
CA ALA A 507 9.41 19.80 -15.53
C ALA A 507 10.42 18.72 -15.95
N ASP A 508 11.57 19.11 -16.54
CA ASP A 508 12.64 18.19 -16.89
C ASP A 508 13.22 17.48 -15.64
N ILE A 509 13.42 18.21 -14.53
CA ILE A 509 13.93 17.61 -13.27
C ILE A 509 12.96 16.55 -12.72
N VAL A 510 11.66 16.81 -12.76
CA VAL A 510 10.65 15.78 -12.39
C VAL A 510 10.89 14.50 -13.17
N ALA A 511 10.98 14.59 -14.50
CA ALA A 511 11.14 13.42 -15.38
C ALA A 511 12.47 12.68 -15.11
N ILE A 512 13.61 13.40 -15.07
CA ILE A 512 14.92 12.74 -14.88
C ILE A 512 15.08 12.13 -13.49
N TYR A 513 14.49 12.71 -12.46
CA TYR A 513 14.56 12.17 -11.10
C TYR A 513 13.58 11.01 -10.87
N ARG A 514 12.39 11.08 -11.48
CA ARG A 514 11.44 9.98 -11.46
C ARG A 514 11.99 8.74 -12.16
N LEU A 515 12.52 8.91 -13.37
CA LEU A 515 12.96 7.79 -14.19
C LEU A 515 14.43 7.42 -13.98
N GLN A 516 15.20 8.23 -13.23
CA GLN A 516 16.63 8.08 -13.01
C GLN A 516 17.43 7.92 -14.30
N THR A 517 17.05 8.70 -15.32
CA THR A 517 17.70 8.75 -16.64
C THR A 517 17.89 10.19 -17.07
N SER A 518 19.01 10.47 -17.76
CA SER A 518 19.31 11.82 -18.27
C SER A 518 18.55 12.17 -19.55
N CYS A 519 18.12 11.15 -20.32
CA CYS A 519 17.41 11.31 -21.58
C CYS A 519 15.92 11.62 -21.33
N VAL A 520 15.48 12.85 -21.49
CA VAL A 520 14.08 13.26 -21.35
C VAL A 520 13.30 12.79 -22.57
N GLY A 521 12.33 11.88 -22.36
CA GLY A 521 11.46 11.38 -23.42
C GLY A 521 12.13 10.32 -24.31
N TYR A 522 12.96 9.43 -23.74
CA TYR A 522 13.52 8.31 -24.49
C TYR A 522 12.42 7.57 -25.28
N GLY A 523 12.66 7.42 -26.58
CA GLY A 523 11.68 6.85 -27.51
C GLY A 523 10.69 7.86 -28.11
N PHE A 524 10.80 9.15 -27.79
CA PHE A 524 9.94 10.19 -28.40
C PHE A 524 10.07 10.21 -29.93
N PHE A 525 11.31 10.13 -30.42
CA PHE A 525 11.58 10.02 -31.84
C PHE A 525 11.83 8.58 -32.30
N TRP A 526 11.50 8.28 -33.54
CA TRP A 526 11.71 6.94 -34.13
C TRP A 526 13.19 6.56 -34.24
N THR A 527 14.09 7.53 -34.31
CA THR A 527 15.53 7.32 -34.51
C THR A 527 16.35 7.86 -33.35
N LEU A 528 17.43 7.16 -33.01
CA LEU A 528 18.48 7.64 -32.11
C LEU A 528 19.30 8.76 -32.79
N ASN A 529 20.12 9.46 -32.02
CA ASN A 529 21.10 10.47 -32.47
C ASN A 529 20.47 11.61 -33.30
N ARG A 530 19.27 12.03 -32.86
CA ARG A 530 18.58 13.10 -33.56
C ARG A 530 19.44 14.37 -33.53
N GLY A 531 19.69 14.91 -34.71
CA GLY A 531 20.52 16.11 -34.88
C GLY A 531 22.00 15.84 -35.04
N CYS A 532 22.50 14.65 -34.73
CA CYS A 532 23.90 14.30 -35.01
C CYS A 532 24.20 14.17 -36.51
N GLY A 533 25.24 14.83 -36.98
CA GLY A 533 25.68 14.73 -38.36
C GLY A 533 24.89 15.54 -39.40
N GLN A 534 24.03 16.43 -38.96
CA GLN A 534 23.22 17.28 -39.84
C GLN A 534 23.86 18.64 -40.11
N THR A 535 24.98 18.98 -39.50
CA THR A 535 25.68 20.25 -39.72
C THR A 535 26.91 20.09 -40.58
N ALA A 536 27.06 20.97 -41.59
CA ALA A 536 28.12 20.91 -42.55
C ALA A 536 29.52 21.27 -41.93
N ASP A 537 29.55 21.82 -40.75
CA ASP A 537 30.74 22.22 -40.02
C ASP A 537 31.28 21.20 -39.02
N GLY A 538 30.55 20.08 -38.81
CA GLY A 538 30.98 19.01 -37.92
C GLY A 538 30.88 19.33 -36.43
N THR A 539 30.23 20.44 -36.04
CA THR A 539 30.06 20.84 -34.62
C THR A 539 28.98 20.05 -33.93
N GLY A 540 28.15 19.31 -34.66
CA GLY A 540 27.02 18.56 -34.13
C GLY A 540 25.79 19.38 -33.77
N TYR A 541 25.78 20.67 -33.97
CA TYR A 541 24.63 21.55 -33.77
C TYR A 541 23.64 21.45 -34.91
N ASN A 542 22.38 21.40 -34.67
CA ASN A 542 21.30 21.37 -35.66
C ASN A 542 20.29 22.52 -35.43
N ALA A 543 19.41 22.73 -36.42
CA ALA A 543 18.42 23.80 -36.40
C ALA A 543 17.45 23.74 -35.20
N ASN A 544 17.27 22.58 -34.58
CA ASN A 544 16.37 22.42 -33.44
C ASN A 544 17.06 22.65 -32.09
N GLU A 545 18.37 22.71 -32.03
CA GLU A 545 19.16 22.88 -30.81
C GLU A 545 18.82 24.19 -30.09
N SER A 546 18.69 25.28 -30.83
CA SER A 546 18.26 26.57 -30.28
C SER A 546 16.84 26.55 -29.66
N GLN A 547 16.04 25.54 -29.93
CA GLN A 547 14.69 25.40 -29.36
C GLN A 547 14.64 24.33 -28.26
N THR A 548 15.37 23.24 -28.40
CA THR A 548 15.32 22.10 -27.48
C THR A 548 16.35 22.17 -26.36
N GLY A 549 17.45 22.94 -26.58
CA GLY A 549 18.57 23.02 -25.64
C GLY A 549 19.35 21.71 -25.52
N THR A 550 19.42 20.95 -26.58
CA THR A 550 20.17 19.69 -26.65
C THR A 550 21.20 19.77 -27.75
N HIS A 551 22.45 19.54 -27.41
CA HIS A 551 23.48 19.23 -28.39
C HIS A 551 23.24 17.86 -29.02
N CYS A 552 23.91 17.56 -30.12
CA CYS A 552 23.85 16.22 -30.68
C CYS A 552 24.18 15.18 -29.59
N ASP A 553 23.22 14.43 -29.18
CA ASP A 553 23.37 13.32 -28.24
C ASP A 553 23.51 12.01 -29.03
N LEU A 554 24.53 11.23 -28.66
CA LEU A 554 24.85 9.96 -29.30
C LEU A 554 23.97 8.79 -28.85
N ASP A 555 23.18 8.93 -27.77
CA ASP A 555 22.50 7.83 -27.10
C ASP A 555 21.01 8.07 -26.73
N CYS A 556 20.50 9.29 -26.95
CA CYS A 556 19.13 9.67 -26.61
C CYS A 556 18.25 9.83 -27.85
N SER A 557 17.09 9.15 -27.87
CA SER A 557 16.03 9.37 -28.87
C SER A 557 14.90 10.27 -28.35
N GLY A 558 15.13 10.91 -27.20
CA GLY A 558 14.23 11.88 -26.61
C GLY A 558 14.38 13.29 -27.15
N VAL A 559 13.72 14.24 -26.49
CA VAL A 559 13.74 15.66 -26.85
C VAL A 559 14.99 16.36 -26.36
N ARG A 560 15.61 15.92 -25.25
CA ARG A 560 16.77 16.51 -24.56
C ARG A 560 17.53 15.46 -23.77
N ASP A 561 18.83 15.67 -23.53
CA ASP A 561 19.59 14.91 -22.54
C ASP A 561 20.20 15.85 -21.50
N ALA A 562 20.04 15.52 -20.21
CA ALA A 562 20.59 16.28 -19.10
C ALA A 562 22.07 15.94 -18.80
N ASP A 563 22.62 14.90 -19.44
CA ASP A 563 24.01 14.49 -19.25
C ASP A 563 24.90 15.08 -20.34
N TRP A 564 25.44 16.25 -20.07
CA TRP A 564 26.38 16.92 -21.00
C TRP A 564 27.57 16.05 -21.45
N ALA A 565 27.99 15.08 -20.64
CA ALA A 565 29.09 14.18 -21.01
C ALA A 565 28.73 13.21 -22.15
N LYS A 566 27.44 13.07 -22.49
CA LYS A 566 26.94 12.31 -23.64
C LYS A 566 26.75 13.19 -24.88
N HIS A 567 26.87 14.50 -24.74
CA HIS A 567 26.80 15.41 -25.88
C HIS A 567 28.08 15.32 -26.71
N ALA A 568 28.01 15.70 -27.99
CA ALA A 568 29.14 15.58 -28.90
C ALA A 568 30.35 16.40 -28.47
N ASP A 569 30.15 17.59 -27.85
CA ASP A 569 31.20 18.48 -27.38
C ASP A 569 31.69 18.16 -25.95
N GLN A 570 30.94 17.35 -25.21
CA GLN A 570 31.23 16.93 -23.82
C GLN A 570 31.52 18.11 -22.88
N THR A 571 30.85 19.22 -23.09
CA THR A 571 31.05 20.48 -22.35
C THR A 571 29.81 20.83 -21.55
N PRO A 572 29.93 21.16 -20.24
CA PRO A 572 28.78 21.64 -19.44
C PRO A 572 28.20 22.92 -20.02
N ASP A 573 26.89 22.96 -20.21
CA ASP A 573 26.21 24.17 -20.68
C ASP A 573 26.17 25.25 -19.59
N THR A 574 26.50 26.47 -19.95
CA THR A 574 26.37 27.64 -19.12
C THR A 574 25.58 28.72 -19.84
N PRO A 575 25.05 29.73 -19.13
CA PRO A 575 24.44 30.89 -19.79
C PRO A 575 25.36 31.50 -20.85
N GLN A 576 26.68 31.56 -20.59
CA GLN A 576 27.66 32.25 -21.47
C GLN A 576 28.06 31.43 -22.69
N ASN A 577 28.35 30.13 -22.52
CA ASN A 577 28.84 29.32 -23.63
C ASN A 577 27.74 28.75 -24.52
N PHE A 578 26.52 28.57 -23.94
CA PHE A 578 25.42 27.92 -24.63
C PHE A 578 24.20 28.83 -24.80
N VAL A 579 23.56 29.26 -23.68
CA VAL A 579 22.25 29.94 -23.72
C VAL A 579 22.31 31.25 -24.52
N CYS A 580 23.28 32.09 -24.22
CA CYS A 580 23.44 33.38 -24.91
C CYS A 580 23.93 33.26 -26.34
N VAL A 581 24.57 32.15 -26.68
CA VAL A 581 25.21 31.94 -28.01
C VAL A 581 24.25 31.20 -28.96
N HIS A 582 23.64 30.11 -28.49
CA HIS A 582 22.91 29.19 -29.36
C HIS A 582 21.38 29.31 -29.25
N CYS A 583 20.85 29.75 -28.07
CA CYS A 583 19.39 29.82 -27.93
C CYS A 583 18.81 31.06 -28.64
N ASN A 584 17.69 30.83 -29.36
CA ASN A 584 16.90 31.91 -29.95
C ASN A 584 16.37 32.89 -28.89
N THR A 585 16.08 34.10 -29.27
CA THR A 585 15.39 35.07 -28.40
C THR A 585 14.03 34.54 -27.98
N GLY A 586 13.66 34.68 -26.71
CA GLY A 586 12.41 34.23 -26.13
C GLY A 586 12.16 34.78 -24.74
N SER A 587 11.17 34.24 -24.04
CA SER A 587 10.73 34.69 -22.71
C SER A 587 11.41 33.95 -21.54
N GLY A 588 12.30 33.01 -21.83
CA GLY A 588 12.99 32.23 -20.79
C GLY A 588 14.20 32.95 -20.23
N PRO A 589 15.04 32.21 -19.44
CA PRO A 589 16.27 32.75 -18.86
C PRO A 589 17.12 33.48 -19.87
N CYS A 590 17.79 34.54 -19.41
CA CYS A 590 18.66 35.35 -20.29
C CYS A 590 17.94 35.99 -21.51
N GLY A 591 16.59 36.04 -21.53
CA GLY A 591 15.83 36.53 -22.70
C GLY A 591 15.88 35.56 -23.88
N ARG A 592 15.96 34.25 -23.60
CA ARG A 592 16.12 33.20 -24.59
C ARG A 592 14.94 32.21 -24.59
N GLN A 593 14.89 31.33 -25.60
CA GLN A 593 13.83 30.34 -25.74
C GLN A 593 13.81 29.38 -24.52
N VAL A 594 12.64 29.17 -23.96
CA VAL A 594 12.45 28.54 -22.62
C VAL A 594 13.08 27.14 -22.50
N HIS A 595 12.88 26.26 -23.47
CA HIS A 595 13.43 24.89 -23.43
C HIS A 595 14.95 24.86 -23.56
N CYS A 596 15.48 25.70 -24.47
CA CYS A 596 16.92 25.86 -24.70
C CYS A 596 17.61 26.45 -23.47
N ALA A 597 17.05 27.51 -22.94
CA ALA A 597 17.62 28.25 -21.80
C ALA A 597 17.53 27.43 -20.46
N ALA A 598 16.76 26.37 -20.40
CA ALA A 598 16.71 25.47 -19.26
C ALA A 598 17.90 24.49 -19.14
N ALA A 599 18.74 24.39 -20.19
CA ALA A 599 19.85 23.42 -20.25
C ALA A 599 20.80 23.48 -19.02
N PRO A 600 21.33 24.63 -18.58
CA PRO A 600 22.23 24.67 -17.43
C PRO A 600 21.62 24.13 -16.14
N VAL A 601 20.33 24.35 -15.94
CA VAL A 601 19.62 23.93 -14.71
C VAL A 601 19.36 22.44 -14.68
N ARG A 602 18.81 21.84 -15.76
CA ARG A 602 18.58 20.40 -15.79
C ARG A 602 19.89 19.61 -15.72
N GLN A 603 20.97 20.13 -16.32
CA GLN A 603 22.29 19.52 -16.22
C GLN A 603 22.86 19.61 -14.81
N ALA A 604 22.70 20.76 -14.11
CA ALA A 604 23.10 20.90 -12.72
C ALA A 604 22.35 19.91 -11.81
N ALA A 605 21.04 19.77 -12.01
CA ALA A 605 20.24 18.78 -11.26
C ALA A 605 20.71 17.33 -11.52
N TRP A 606 21.01 16.98 -12.76
CA TRP A 606 21.57 15.67 -13.09
C TRP A 606 22.97 15.48 -12.48
N ASP A 607 23.85 16.45 -12.60
CA ASP A 607 25.20 16.41 -12.06
C ASP A 607 25.20 16.18 -10.56
N LEU A 608 24.30 16.84 -9.82
CA LEU A 608 24.19 16.66 -8.38
C LEU A 608 24.03 15.17 -8.00
N VAL A 609 23.05 14.49 -8.61
CA VAL A 609 22.71 13.11 -8.25
C VAL A 609 23.60 12.07 -8.93
N ALA A 610 24.04 12.32 -10.16
CA ALA A 610 24.81 11.36 -10.93
C ALA A 610 26.35 11.48 -10.73
N ARG A 611 26.84 12.62 -10.21
CA ARG A 611 28.26 12.92 -10.06
C ARG A 611 28.64 13.39 -8.66
N ASP A 612 28.13 14.55 -8.23
CA ASP A 612 28.71 15.28 -7.09
C ASP A 612 28.40 14.62 -5.74
N LEU A 613 27.17 14.11 -5.53
CA LEU A 613 26.82 13.31 -4.36
C LEU A 613 27.48 11.91 -4.36
N GLN A 614 27.78 11.37 -5.54
CA GLN A 614 28.44 10.06 -5.66
C GLN A 614 29.97 10.15 -5.58
N SER A 615 30.54 11.36 -5.52
CA SER A 615 31.97 11.62 -5.40
C SER A 615 32.38 12.03 -3.98
N ALA A 616 33.69 12.03 -3.70
CA ALA A 616 34.20 12.53 -2.42
C ALA A 616 33.80 13.99 -2.18
N PRO A 617 33.45 14.38 -0.95
CA PRO A 617 33.56 13.61 0.29
C PRO A 617 32.37 12.69 0.57
N PHE A 618 31.26 12.75 -0.18
CA PHE A 618 30.01 12.06 0.10
C PHE A 618 30.06 10.56 -0.24
N ASN A 619 30.58 10.21 -1.43
CA ASN A 619 30.66 8.84 -1.94
C ASN A 619 29.35 8.04 -1.78
N MET A 620 28.22 8.70 -2.01
CA MET A 620 26.91 8.07 -1.90
C MET A 620 26.70 7.03 -3.01
N ASP A 621 26.01 5.97 -2.70
CA ASP A 621 25.45 5.09 -3.73
C ASP A 621 24.33 5.82 -4.49
N SER A 622 24.01 5.32 -5.69
CA SER A 622 23.00 5.96 -6.55
C SER A 622 21.62 6.09 -5.88
N ASN A 623 21.19 5.09 -5.10
CA ASN A 623 19.89 5.14 -4.42
C ASN A 623 19.84 6.30 -3.42
N THR A 624 20.89 6.45 -2.61
CA THR A 624 21.03 7.55 -1.65
C THR A 624 21.06 8.90 -2.36
N ALA A 625 21.88 9.03 -3.41
CA ALA A 625 22.02 10.29 -4.15
C ALA A 625 20.69 10.77 -4.77
N PHE A 626 19.92 9.86 -5.41
CA PHE A 626 18.62 10.21 -5.97
C PHE A 626 17.53 10.50 -4.92
N ILE A 627 17.58 9.89 -3.74
CA ILE A 627 16.66 10.24 -2.63
C ILE A 627 16.99 11.65 -2.13
N VAL A 628 18.27 12.02 -2.00
CA VAL A 628 18.69 13.38 -1.65
C VAL A 628 18.22 14.38 -2.71
N GLY A 629 18.47 14.10 -3.99
CA GLY A 629 18.01 14.95 -5.09
C GLY A 629 16.50 15.16 -5.09
N ASN A 630 15.71 14.09 -4.93
CA ASN A 630 14.25 14.19 -4.81
C ASN A 630 13.80 15.05 -3.63
N LYS A 631 14.42 14.85 -2.44
CA LYS A 631 14.14 15.67 -1.27
C LYS A 631 14.39 17.15 -1.55
N LEU A 632 15.56 17.48 -2.09
CA LEU A 632 15.94 18.85 -2.39
C LEU A 632 15.03 19.47 -3.45
N PHE A 633 14.70 18.71 -4.49
CA PHE A 633 13.79 19.18 -5.54
C PHE A 633 12.40 19.48 -4.98
N TYR A 634 11.71 18.50 -4.39
CA TYR A 634 10.33 18.68 -3.94
C TYR A 634 10.22 19.70 -2.79
N GLN A 635 11.16 19.71 -1.85
CA GLN A 635 11.10 20.62 -0.70
C GLN A 635 11.70 22.01 -0.97
N GLY A 636 12.65 22.13 -1.91
CA GLY A 636 13.33 23.38 -2.22
C GLY A 636 12.73 24.12 -3.41
N SER A 637 12.14 23.44 -4.40
CA SER A 637 11.77 24.12 -5.64
C SER A 637 10.48 24.93 -5.55
N GLY A 638 9.60 24.65 -4.59
CA GLY A 638 8.32 25.36 -4.44
C GLY A 638 8.42 26.88 -4.16
N ASN A 639 9.60 27.40 -3.81
CA ASN A 639 9.84 28.85 -3.65
C ASN A 639 10.79 29.42 -4.72
N VAL A 640 11.11 28.64 -5.74
CA VAL A 640 11.96 29.15 -6.84
C VAL A 640 11.14 30.09 -7.71
N GLY A 641 11.53 31.36 -7.75
CA GLY A 641 10.92 32.36 -8.64
C GLY A 641 11.63 32.44 -9.99
N ALA A 642 12.97 32.22 -9.98
CA ALA A 642 13.81 32.05 -11.16
C ALA A 642 14.99 31.15 -10.79
N TRP A 643 15.39 30.25 -11.67
CA TRP A 643 16.51 29.33 -11.36
C TRP A 643 17.83 30.05 -11.16
N HIS A 644 18.10 31.10 -11.91
CA HIS A 644 19.30 31.92 -11.80
C HIS A 644 19.08 33.30 -12.43
N ALA A 645 19.92 34.26 -12.05
CA ALA A 645 20.01 35.56 -12.71
C ALA A 645 20.97 35.49 -13.91
N CYS A 646 20.63 36.19 -14.99
CA CYS A 646 21.50 36.18 -16.15
C CYS A 646 21.28 37.41 -17.05
N THR A 647 22.41 37.94 -17.58
CA THR A 647 22.38 38.98 -18.60
C THR A 647 23.39 38.62 -19.70
N CYS A 648 22.86 38.34 -20.89
CA CYS A 648 23.68 38.02 -22.06
C CYS A 648 24.48 39.23 -22.53
N PRO A 649 25.75 39.06 -22.91
CA PRO A 649 26.54 37.82 -22.94
C PRO A 649 27.40 37.59 -21.66
N SER A 650 27.32 38.45 -20.64
CA SER A 650 28.43 38.68 -19.74
C SER A 650 28.31 38.16 -18.33
N SER A 651 27.09 37.90 -17.76
CA SER A 651 27.01 37.54 -16.37
C SER A 651 25.85 36.54 -16.09
N SER A 652 26.07 35.64 -15.12
CA SER A 652 25.06 34.81 -14.50
C SER A 652 25.46 34.51 -13.05
N ASP A 653 24.50 34.32 -12.17
CA ASP A 653 24.69 33.82 -10.81
C ASP A 653 23.39 33.21 -10.27
N GLY A 654 23.52 32.49 -9.17
CA GLY A 654 22.41 31.87 -8.41
C GLY A 654 22.22 32.53 -7.04
N CYS A 655 22.59 33.78 -6.85
CA CYS A 655 22.64 34.44 -5.53
C CYS A 655 21.32 35.06 -5.05
N GLY A 656 20.31 35.13 -5.92
CA GLY A 656 19.00 35.63 -5.53
C GLY A 656 18.32 34.72 -4.52
N ALA A 657 17.61 35.29 -3.53
CA ALA A 657 16.92 34.53 -2.51
C ALA A 657 15.88 33.50 -3.06
N THR A 658 15.33 33.79 -4.23
CA THR A 658 14.39 32.90 -4.94
C THR A 658 15.06 32.08 -6.06
N ASN A 659 16.41 32.08 -6.14
CA ASN A 659 17.11 31.25 -7.11
C ASN A 659 17.21 29.79 -6.65
N GLY A 660 17.24 28.86 -7.59
CA GLY A 660 17.21 27.41 -7.32
C GLY A 660 18.34 26.97 -6.41
N TYR A 661 19.57 27.45 -6.63
CA TYR A 661 20.71 27.15 -5.75
C TYR A 661 20.43 27.51 -4.29
N MET A 662 19.99 28.75 -4.01
CA MET A 662 19.73 29.20 -2.65
C MET A 662 18.55 28.48 -2.00
N GLN A 663 17.52 28.19 -2.76
CA GLN A 663 16.35 27.46 -2.27
C GLN A 663 16.65 25.97 -1.96
N TRP A 664 17.51 25.34 -2.75
CA TRP A 664 17.95 23.98 -2.47
C TRP A 664 18.90 23.94 -1.25
N LEU A 665 19.75 24.97 -1.03
CA LEU A 665 20.48 25.08 0.23
C LEU A 665 19.54 25.22 1.44
N ALA A 666 18.49 26.02 1.32
CA ALA A 666 17.53 26.18 2.41
C ALA A 666 16.77 24.87 2.71
N ALA A 667 16.51 24.03 1.70
CA ALA A 667 15.93 22.71 1.88
C ALA A 667 16.92 21.67 2.44
N ASP A 668 18.22 21.91 2.30
CA ASP A 668 19.31 21.09 2.81
C ASP A 668 19.78 21.50 4.22
N ASP A 669 19.32 22.64 4.72
CA ASP A 669 19.77 23.20 5.99
C ASP A 669 19.30 22.33 7.19
N ASP A 670 20.20 22.06 8.09
CA ASP A 670 19.98 21.21 9.26
C ASP A 670 19.74 21.98 10.57
N ASN A 671 20.05 23.30 10.63
CA ASN A 671 20.07 24.04 11.88
C ASN A 671 19.50 25.48 11.82
N GLY A 672 19.04 25.97 10.65
CA GLY A 672 18.49 27.31 10.44
C GLY A 672 19.54 28.38 10.23
N ASN A 673 20.76 28.00 9.76
CA ASN A 673 21.86 28.94 9.57
C ASN A 673 22.70 28.61 8.34
N LEU A 674 22.38 29.15 7.18
CA LEU A 674 23.14 28.91 5.95
C LEU A 674 24.60 29.35 6.00
N ASN A 675 24.99 30.23 6.96
CA ASN A 675 26.36 30.77 7.02
C ASN A 675 27.40 29.76 7.54
N ASP A 676 26.97 28.71 8.24
CA ASP A 676 27.86 27.64 8.68
C ASP A 676 27.80 26.40 7.75
N GLY A 677 27.09 26.57 6.63
CA GLY A 677 26.92 25.54 5.61
C GLY A 677 25.71 24.65 5.80
N THR A 678 25.49 23.73 4.87
CA THR A 678 24.43 22.71 4.95
C THR A 678 25.04 21.32 4.71
N PRO A 679 24.39 20.22 5.08
CA PRO A 679 24.96 18.88 4.99
C PRO A 679 25.55 18.51 3.62
N HIS A 680 24.96 18.99 2.52
CA HIS A 680 25.39 18.65 1.15
C HIS A 680 25.78 19.88 0.34
N MET A 681 26.04 21.03 0.98
CA MET A 681 26.29 22.29 0.31
C MET A 681 27.40 22.24 -0.73
N THR A 682 28.52 21.54 -0.47
CA THR A 682 29.64 21.48 -1.42
C THR A 682 29.27 20.69 -2.69
N ALA A 683 28.41 19.68 -2.62
CA ALA A 683 27.91 18.98 -3.79
C ALA A 683 26.92 19.85 -4.60
N ILE A 684 25.98 20.49 -3.92
CA ILE A 684 25.03 21.44 -4.55
C ILE A 684 25.80 22.58 -5.23
N TYR A 685 26.80 23.14 -4.55
CA TYR A 685 27.67 24.17 -5.12
C TYR A 685 28.43 23.66 -6.36
N ALA A 686 29.05 22.50 -6.29
CA ALA A 686 29.82 21.95 -7.40
C ALA A 686 28.96 21.73 -8.65
N ALA A 687 27.75 21.17 -8.47
CA ALA A 687 26.78 20.99 -9.54
C ALA A 687 26.37 22.30 -10.21
N TYR A 688 25.88 23.26 -9.42
CA TYR A 688 25.41 24.54 -9.95
C TYR A 688 26.54 25.44 -10.47
N ASN A 689 27.72 25.41 -9.83
CA ASN A 689 28.87 26.23 -10.22
C ASN A 689 29.52 25.76 -11.55
N ARG A 690 29.43 24.44 -11.83
CA ARG A 690 29.86 23.88 -13.13
C ARG A 690 29.11 24.53 -14.29
N HIS A 691 27.89 24.97 -14.03
CA HIS A 691 27.00 25.62 -14.99
C HIS A 691 26.92 27.15 -14.81
N ASN A 692 27.81 27.76 -14.00
CA ASN A 692 27.83 29.19 -13.70
C ASN A 692 26.51 29.78 -13.15
N ILE A 693 25.74 28.99 -12.39
CA ILE A 693 24.47 29.39 -11.81
C ILE A 693 24.40 29.16 -10.28
N ALA A 694 25.54 29.01 -9.62
CA ALA A 694 25.69 28.98 -8.17
C ALA A 694 25.92 30.37 -7.55
N CYS A 695 25.97 30.40 -6.22
CA CYS A 695 26.42 31.53 -5.44
C CYS A 695 27.62 31.17 -4.55
N SER A 696 28.68 31.98 -4.53
CA SER A 696 29.81 31.72 -3.65
C SER A 696 29.66 32.29 -2.23
N THR A 697 28.50 32.87 -1.93
CA THR A 697 28.16 33.41 -0.62
C THR A 697 26.79 32.84 -0.14
N PRO A 698 26.71 32.21 1.05
CA PRO A 698 27.83 31.96 1.97
C PRO A 698 28.89 31.03 1.37
N THR A 699 30.10 31.05 1.92
CA THR A 699 31.20 30.20 1.42
C THR A 699 30.79 28.72 1.50
N PRO A 700 30.86 27.95 0.39
CA PRO A 700 30.44 26.56 0.38
C PRO A 700 31.22 25.70 1.37
N GLN A 701 30.52 25.13 2.32
CA GLN A 701 31.06 24.19 3.31
C GLN A 701 29.91 23.25 3.81
N ASN A 702 30.27 22.07 4.26
CA ASN A 702 29.29 21.15 4.80
C ASN A 702 29.13 21.36 6.30
N SER A 703 27.87 21.38 6.81
CA SER A 703 27.59 21.55 8.24
C SER A 703 27.96 20.30 9.07
N GLY A 704 28.00 19.11 8.44
CA GLY A 704 28.45 17.88 9.05
C GLY A 704 27.45 17.13 9.90
N CYS A 705 26.17 17.57 10.01
CA CYS A 705 25.10 16.85 10.73
C CYS A 705 25.56 16.25 12.06
N SER A 706 26.06 17.08 12.99
CA SER A 706 26.64 16.64 14.26
C SER A 706 25.68 15.71 15.02
N GLY A 707 26.14 14.47 15.31
CA GLY A 707 25.35 13.47 16.03
C GLY A 707 24.24 12.81 15.22
N GLY A 708 24.15 13.02 13.91
CA GLY A 708 23.22 12.30 13.04
C GLY A 708 23.59 10.84 12.79
N PRO A 709 22.68 10.03 12.20
CA PRO A 709 22.99 8.67 11.82
C PRO A 709 23.98 8.61 10.66
N THR A 710 24.96 7.70 10.73
CA THR A 710 25.99 7.53 9.70
C THR A 710 25.99 6.18 9.02
N GLY A 711 25.18 5.24 9.51
CA GLY A 711 25.09 3.87 9.00
C GLY A 711 23.82 3.64 8.16
N ALA A 712 23.88 2.64 7.28
CA ALA A 712 22.72 2.10 6.57
C ALA A 712 22.03 1.00 7.38
N PRO A 713 20.70 0.95 7.46
CA PRO A 713 19.98 -0.20 8.03
C PRO A 713 20.21 -1.45 7.18
N THR A 714 20.25 -2.63 7.83
CA THR A 714 20.16 -3.91 7.12
C THR A 714 18.68 -4.32 7.11
N VAL A 715 18.08 -4.37 5.93
CA VAL A 715 16.65 -4.62 5.76
C VAL A 715 16.39 -6.07 5.41
N THR A 716 15.36 -6.64 6.04
CA THR A 716 14.75 -7.92 5.66
C THR A 716 13.32 -7.65 5.21
N ALA A 717 12.97 -8.07 4.01
CA ALA A 717 11.61 -8.02 3.49
C ALA A 717 11.02 -9.42 3.43
N THR A 718 9.88 -9.64 4.09
CA THR A 718 9.19 -10.92 4.12
C THR A 718 7.88 -10.80 3.37
N PRO A 719 7.69 -11.53 2.26
CA PRO A 719 6.46 -11.48 1.50
C PRO A 719 5.32 -12.20 2.23
N GLY A 720 4.11 -11.65 2.12
CA GLY A 720 2.86 -12.24 2.61
C GLY A 720 1.75 -12.09 1.57
N ASN A 721 0.53 -12.48 1.92
CA ASN A 721 -0.63 -12.34 1.02
C ASN A 721 -1.05 -10.87 0.89
N ASN A 722 -0.80 -10.26 -0.27
CA ASN A 722 -1.00 -8.83 -0.56
C ASN A 722 -0.40 -7.90 0.51
N GLN A 723 0.75 -8.29 1.04
CA GLN A 723 1.52 -7.49 2.01
C GLN A 723 3.00 -7.85 2.00
N VAL A 724 3.83 -6.93 2.47
CA VAL A 724 5.26 -7.17 2.75
C VAL A 724 5.56 -6.66 4.15
N ALA A 725 6.05 -7.54 5.01
CA ALA A 725 6.56 -7.16 6.32
C ALA A 725 8.05 -6.82 6.20
N LEU A 726 8.42 -5.60 6.58
CA LEU A 726 9.79 -5.10 6.62
C LEU A 726 10.28 -5.05 8.06
N SER A 727 11.52 -5.47 8.27
CA SER A 727 12.23 -5.26 9.53
C SER A 727 13.67 -4.88 9.23
N TRP A 728 14.32 -4.14 10.12
CA TRP A 728 15.70 -3.70 9.91
C TRP A 728 16.47 -3.51 11.21
N THR A 729 17.80 -3.46 11.08
CA THR A 729 18.68 -3.21 12.22
C THR A 729 18.60 -1.75 12.65
N ALA A 730 18.54 -1.51 13.97
CA ALA A 730 18.59 -0.17 14.50
C ALA A 730 19.92 0.52 14.14
N VAL A 731 19.85 1.77 13.73
CA VAL A 731 21.03 2.59 13.41
C VAL A 731 21.24 3.59 14.55
N PRO A 732 22.46 3.69 15.11
CA PRO A 732 22.76 4.67 16.15
C PRO A 732 22.41 6.10 15.72
N ASN A 733 21.85 6.89 16.65
CA ASN A 733 21.43 8.27 16.45
C ASN A 733 20.26 8.48 15.45
N ALA A 734 19.62 7.42 15.01
CA ALA A 734 18.36 7.55 14.26
C ALA A 734 17.24 7.97 15.20
N SER A 735 16.50 9.00 14.85
CA SER A 735 15.26 9.40 15.51
C SER A 735 14.02 8.85 14.82
N LYS A 736 14.13 8.53 13.55
CA LYS A 736 13.11 7.92 12.71
C LYS A 736 13.73 7.24 11.49
N TYR A 737 12.89 6.54 10.72
CA TYR A 737 13.29 5.88 9.48
C TYR A 737 12.32 6.29 8.37
N TRP A 738 12.85 6.57 7.19
CA TRP A 738 12.08 6.67 5.96
C TRP A 738 12.07 5.33 5.25
N VAL A 739 10.88 4.88 4.86
CA VAL A 739 10.68 3.64 4.10
C VAL A 739 10.27 3.98 2.68
N PHE A 740 11.04 3.52 1.71
CA PHE A 740 10.80 3.75 0.29
C PHE A 740 10.45 2.46 -0.42
N ARG A 741 9.54 2.56 -1.40
CA ARG A 741 9.14 1.48 -2.29
C ARG A 741 9.34 1.88 -3.73
N THR A 742 9.80 0.91 -4.55
CA THR A 742 9.68 0.95 -6.01
C THR A 742 8.90 -0.26 -6.48
N GLU A 743 8.27 -0.15 -7.63
CA GLU A 743 7.57 -1.23 -8.29
C GLU A 743 8.25 -1.58 -9.58
N GLY A 744 8.38 -2.87 -9.84
CA GLY A 744 8.57 -3.31 -11.18
C GLY A 744 9.96 -3.61 -11.67
N HIS A 745 10.20 -3.17 -12.88
CA HIS A 745 11.13 -3.73 -13.83
C HIS A 745 12.60 -3.30 -13.65
N ALA A 746 12.84 -2.19 -12.97
CA ALA A 746 14.20 -1.65 -12.79
C ALA A 746 14.74 -1.83 -11.35
N GLY A 747 14.08 -2.63 -10.53
CA GLY A 747 14.47 -2.83 -9.13
C GLY A 747 14.43 -1.52 -8.36
N CYS A 748 15.54 -1.17 -7.68
CA CYS A 748 15.67 0.11 -6.99
C CYS A 748 16.23 1.24 -7.87
N ASN A 749 16.53 1.01 -9.14
CA ASN A 749 17.03 2.02 -10.08
C ASN A 749 15.87 2.78 -10.75
N PHE A 750 14.98 3.31 -9.95
CA PHE A 750 13.78 4.02 -10.37
C PHE A 750 13.30 4.95 -9.25
N GLY A 751 12.40 5.88 -9.57
CA GLY A 751 11.86 6.82 -8.59
C GLY A 751 11.19 6.11 -7.42
N LYS A 752 11.59 6.48 -6.21
CA LYS A 752 11.17 5.82 -4.97
C LYS A 752 10.07 6.60 -4.27
N THR A 753 8.97 5.93 -4.00
CA THR A 753 7.87 6.49 -3.22
C THR A 753 8.18 6.37 -1.73
N LEU A 754 8.18 7.47 -0.98
CA LEU A 754 8.23 7.47 0.48
C LEU A 754 6.87 6.99 1.00
N ILE A 755 6.80 5.73 1.41
CA ILE A 755 5.56 5.08 1.87
C ILE A 755 5.37 5.10 3.39
N GLY A 756 6.40 5.46 4.14
CA GLY A 756 6.31 5.52 5.60
C GLY A 756 7.43 6.32 6.24
N THR A 757 7.08 7.02 7.32
CA THR A 757 8.02 7.63 8.27
C THR A 757 7.70 7.06 9.64
N VAL A 758 8.58 6.23 10.20
CA VAL A 758 8.34 5.48 11.42
C VAL A 758 9.49 5.62 12.42
N THR A 759 9.18 5.48 13.71
CA THR A 759 10.19 5.47 14.80
C THR A 759 10.59 4.07 15.21
N THR A 760 9.88 3.05 14.72
CA THR A 760 10.16 1.62 14.94
C THR A 760 11.16 1.10 13.90
N THR A 761 11.70 -0.09 14.15
CA THR A 761 12.56 -0.81 13.20
C THR A 761 11.79 -1.82 12.35
N SER A 762 10.51 -1.59 12.12
CA SER A 762 9.63 -2.42 11.31
C SER A 762 8.53 -1.58 10.66
N PHE A 763 8.04 -2.07 9.51
CA PHE A 763 6.93 -1.50 8.76
C PHE A 763 6.22 -2.62 7.98
N THR A 764 4.91 -2.55 7.84
CA THR A 764 4.17 -3.48 6.99
C THR A 764 3.52 -2.70 5.84
N ASP A 765 3.93 -3.01 4.63
CA ASP A 765 3.32 -2.48 3.42
C ASP A 765 2.13 -3.37 3.02
N THR A 766 0.93 -2.82 3.04
CA THR A 766 -0.33 -3.49 2.67
C THR A 766 -0.88 -3.01 1.32
N GLU A 767 -0.17 -2.10 0.66
CA GLU A 767 -0.53 -1.58 -0.66
C GLU A 767 0.30 -2.23 -1.77
N VAL A 768 0.36 -3.56 -1.73
CA VAL A 768 1.09 -4.42 -2.67
C VAL A 768 0.19 -5.56 -3.14
N ALA A 769 0.40 -6.03 -4.37
CA ALA A 769 -0.36 -7.11 -4.98
C ALA A 769 0.47 -8.39 -5.10
N ASN A 770 -0.18 -9.54 -4.92
CA ASN A 770 0.44 -10.84 -5.15
C ASN A 770 0.93 -10.99 -6.61
N GLY A 771 2.05 -11.69 -6.78
CA GLY A 771 2.65 -11.98 -8.09
C GLY A 771 3.43 -10.82 -8.71
N ARG A 772 3.53 -9.66 -8.03
CA ARG A 772 4.28 -8.50 -8.50
C ARG A 772 5.49 -8.22 -7.61
N GLN A 773 6.63 -7.92 -8.22
CA GLN A 773 7.84 -7.56 -7.48
C GLN A 773 7.77 -6.12 -6.96
N TYR A 774 8.15 -5.95 -5.70
CA TYR A 774 8.36 -4.66 -5.03
C TYR A 774 9.74 -4.63 -4.42
N CYS A 775 10.41 -3.48 -4.52
CA CYS A 775 11.74 -3.29 -3.98
C CYS A 775 11.72 -2.17 -2.94
N TYR A 776 12.47 -2.36 -1.88
CA TYR A 776 12.49 -1.46 -0.74
C TYR A 776 13.89 -1.00 -0.41
N VAL A 777 14.01 0.26 0.01
CA VAL A 777 15.15 0.79 0.73
C VAL A 777 14.66 1.54 1.97
N VAL A 778 15.46 1.54 3.03
CA VAL A 778 15.18 2.23 4.28
C VAL A 778 16.36 3.14 4.60
N MET A 779 16.07 4.36 5.05
CA MET A 779 17.08 5.32 5.51
C MET A 779 16.86 5.68 6.96
N ALA A 780 17.93 5.71 7.73
CA ALA A 780 17.91 6.25 9.09
C ALA A 780 18.01 7.79 9.05
N VAL A 781 17.12 8.47 9.76
CA VAL A 781 17.01 9.92 9.77
C VAL A 781 17.23 10.44 11.20
N GLY A 782 17.99 11.53 11.32
CA GLY A 782 18.27 12.20 12.59
C GLY A 782 17.10 13.06 13.08
N THR A 783 17.39 13.98 13.95
CA THR A 783 16.40 14.96 14.47
C THR A 783 16.02 16.00 13.41
N SER A 784 16.96 16.38 12.52
CA SER A 784 16.70 17.14 11.31
C SER A 784 16.50 16.20 10.11
N ASP A 785 15.55 16.55 9.23
CA ASP A 785 15.30 15.86 7.97
C ASP A 785 16.41 16.06 6.92
N ALA A 786 17.33 16.98 7.16
CA ALA A 786 18.54 17.17 6.37
C ALA A 786 19.67 16.21 6.79
N CYS A 787 19.55 15.57 7.97
CA CYS A 787 20.57 14.70 8.55
C CYS A 787 20.15 13.24 8.54
N PHE A 788 20.66 12.47 7.60
CA PHE A 788 20.34 11.06 7.42
C PHE A 788 21.58 10.24 7.05
N GLY A 789 21.52 8.93 7.34
CA GLY A 789 22.52 7.96 6.91
C GLY A 789 22.29 7.48 5.48
N PRO A 790 23.19 6.67 4.92
CA PRO A 790 23.01 6.04 3.61
C PRO A 790 21.73 5.18 3.56
N ALA A 791 21.14 5.07 2.37
CA ALA A 791 20.06 4.12 2.12
C ALA A 791 20.56 2.68 2.32
N SER A 792 19.68 1.80 2.77
CA SER A 792 19.95 0.36 2.80
C SER A 792 20.19 -0.20 1.40
N SER A 793 20.81 -1.37 1.30
CA SER A 793 20.80 -2.14 0.06
C SER A 793 19.38 -2.38 -0.41
N CYS A 794 19.20 -2.42 -1.74
CA CYS A 794 17.92 -2.75 -2.36
C CYS A 794 17.46 -4.15 -2.00
N ASN A 795 16.25 -4.30 -1.48
CA ASN A 795 15.67 -5.59 -1.09
C ASN A 795 14.36 -5.80 -1.85
N CYS A 796 14.35 -6.73 -2.80
CA CYS A 796 13.21 -7.01 -3.65
C CYS A 796 12.51 -8.32 -3.28
N VAL A 797 11.19 -8.28 -3.19
CA VAL A 797 10.33 -9.44 -2.90
C VAL A 797 9.08 -9.43 -3.75
N THR A 798 8.49 -10.61 -3.93
CA THR A 798 7.21 -10.77 -4.62
C THR A 798 6.21 -11.35 -3.63
N PRO A 799 5.19 -10.58 -3.19
CA PRO A 799 4.10 -11.11 -2.39
C PRO A 799 3.42 -12.28 -3.10
N ALA A 800 2.99 -13.26 -2.33
CA ALA A 800 2.29 -14.43 -2.84
C ALA A 800 1.12 -14.77 -1.92
N PRO A 801 0.01 -15.30 -2.45
CA PRO A 801 -1.03 -15.82 -1.61
C PRO A 801 -0.45 -16.95 -0.74
N GLY A 802 -0.77 -16.93 0.56
CA GLY A 802 -0.55 -18.11 1.40
C GLY A 802 -1.40 -19.28 0.90
N PRO A 803 -1.27 -20.48 1.51
CA PRO A 803 -2.11 -21.61 1.16
C PRO A 803 -3.59 -21.20 1.20
N GLN A 804 -4.24 -21.20 0.05
CA GLN A 804 -5.64 -20.79 -0.10
C GLN A 804 -6.46 -22.04 -0.36
N ALA A 805 -7.51 -22.26 0.44
CA ALA A 805 -8.53 -23.25 0.13
C ALA A 805 -9.69 -22.54 -0.56
N GLU A 806 -9.88 -22.79 -1.82
CA GLU A 806 -11.05 -22.30 -2.56
C GLU A 806 -12.12 -23.38 -2.61
N TRP A 807 -13.36 -22.98 -2.27
CA TRP A 807 -14.51 -23.83 -2.48
C TRP A 807 -14.81 -23.89 -3.97
N THR A 808 -14.58 -25.07 -4.57
CA THR A 808 -14.74 -25.26 -6.02
C THR A 808 -16.02 -26.01 -6.38
N GLY A 809 -16.75 -26.51 -5.40
CA GLY A 809 -18.03 -27.15 -5.64
C GLY A 809 -18.60 -27.88 -4.44
N GLN A 810 -19.90 -28.09 -4.49
CA GLN A 810 -20.62 -29.06 -3.64
C GLN A 810 -21.59 -29.87 -4.50
N VAL A 811 -21.81 -31.09 -4.11
CA VAL A 811 -22.88 -31.95 -4.67
C VAL A 811 -23.85 -32.24 -3.56
N ILE A 812 -25.11 -31.95 -3.79
CA ILE A 812 -26.18 -32.37 -2.85
C ILE A 812 -26.42 -33.86 -3.04
N GLN A 813 -26.12 -34.65 -2.02
CA GLN A 813 -26.45 -36.06 -1.96
C GLN A 813 -27.55 -36.24 -0.91
N ASP A 814 -28.79 -36.21 -1.38
CA ASP A 814 -29.99 -36.43 -0.61
C ASP A 814 -30.53 -37.86 -0.66
N SER A 815 -29.81 -38.74 -1.38
CA SER A 815 -30.02 -40.20 -1.34
C SER A 815 -29.14 -40.80 -0.26
N CYS A 816 -29.70 -41.14 0.90
CA CYS A 816 -28.96 -41.73 2.00
C CYS A 816 -28.50 -43.17 1.69
N PRO A 817 -27.18 -43.45 1.55
CA PRO A 817 -26.72 -44.85 1.41
C PRO A 817 -26.92 -45.70 2.65
N SER A 818 -27.27 -45.09 3.79
CA SER A 818 -27.45 -45.77 5.11
C SER A 818 -28.88 -45.85 5.60
N GLY A 819 -29.88 -45.56 4.75
CA GLY A 819 -31.29 -45.81 5.06
C GLY A 819 -32.03 -44.74 5.84
N GLY A 820 -31.53 -43.51 5.83
CA GLY A 820 -32.29 -42.35 6.33
C GLY A 820 -33.24 -41.77 5.27
N PRO A 821 -34.14 -40.86 5.63
CA PRO A 821 -35.08 -40.24 4.69
C PRO A 821 -34.33 -39.30 3.75
N GLY A 822 -34.28 -39.60 2.48
CA GLY A 822 -33.81 -38.78 1.38
C GLY A 822 -34.35 -39.36 0.07
N ASN A 823 -34.77 -38.52 -0.86
CA ASN A 823 -35.45 -38.92 -2.08
C ASN A 823 -34.61 -38.88 -3.35
N GLY A 824 -33.38 -38.37 -3.29
CA GLY A 824 -32.40 -38.31 -4.38
C GLY A 824 -32.76 -37.32 -5.49
N ASN A 825 -33.59 -36.31 -5.20
CA ASN A 825 -34.03 -35.31 -6.18
C ASN A 825 -33.07 -34.11 -6.35
N GLY A 826 -32.02 -34.02 -5.53
CA GLY A 826 -31.05 -32.93 -5.55
C GLY A 826 -31.50 -31.64 -4.86
N VAL A 827 -32.63 -31.69 -4.14
CA VAL A 827 -33.20 -30.53 -3.40
C VAL A 827 -33.28 -30.90 -1.92
N ILE A 828 -32.84 -29.98 -1.06
CA ILE A 828 -32.90 -30.17 0.40
C ILE A 828 -34.33 -29.89 0.87
N GLU A 829 -35.01 -30.89 1.43
CA GLU A 829 -36.37 -30.76 1.96
C GLU A 829 -36.40 -30.97 3.49
N PRO A 830 -37.38 -30.37 4.21
CA PRO A 830 -37.47 -30.52 5.66
C PRO A 830 -37.64 -31.98 6.10
N GLY A 831 -36.71 -32.45 6.92
CA GLY A 831 -36.73 -33.82 7.45
C GLY A 831 -35.81 -34.80 6.69
N GLU A 832 -35.18 -34.40 5.62
CA GLU A 832 -34.14 -35.18 4.92
C GLU A 832 -32.80 -35.13 5.61
N VAL A 833 -32.03 -36.20 5.50
CA VAL A 833 -30.62 -36.24 5.84
C VAL A 833 -29.83 -36.10 4.56
N VAL A 834 -29.09 -35.02 4.44
CA VAL A 834 -28.28 -34.70 3.26
C VAL A 834 -26.78 -34.76 3.59
N VAL A 835 -26.01 -35.33 2.67
CA VAL A 835 -24.56 -35.25 2.67
C VAL A 835 -24.13 -34.17 1.67
N LEU A 836 -23.37 -33.20 2.14
CA LEU A 836 -22.82 -32.12 1.31
C LEU A 836 -21.29 -32.32 1.19
N PRO A 837 -20.81 -33.13 0.25
CA PRO A 837 -19.38 -33.18 -0.04
C PRO A 837 -18.93 -31.81 -0.54
N VAL A 838 -18.04 -31.18 0.18
CA VAL A 838 -17.43 -29.90 -0.20
C VAL A 838 -16.04 -30.17 -0.78
N THR A 839 -15.81 -29.74 -2.01
CA THR A 839 -14.48 -29.80 -2.63
C THR A 839 -13.75 -28.51 -2.36
N LEU A 840 -12.60 -28.58 -1.69
CA LEU A 840 -11.68 -27.47 -1.49
C LEU A 840 -10.44 -27.72 -2.34
N THR A 841 -10.09 -26.74 -3.17
CA THR A 841 -8.86 -26.78 -3.95
C THR A 841 -7.86 -25.79 -3.33
N ASN A 842 -6.62 -26.24 -3.11
CA ASN A 842 -5.54 -25.34 -2.74
C ASN A 842 -5.09 -24.59 -4.01
N THR A 843 -5.35 -23.28 -4.06
CA THR A 843 -5.04 -22.40 -5.19
C THR A 843 -3.85 -21.48 -4.92
N GLY A 844 -3.22 -21.60 -3.74
CA GLY A 844 -2.06 -20.77 -3.32
C GLY A 844 -0.74 -21.51 -3.35
#